data_48bc58cf99af84b6463fb32c68e1216f
#
_entry.id   48bc58cf99af84b6463fb32c68e1216f
#
_cell.length_a   1.000
_cell.length_b   1.000
_cell.length_c   1.000
_cell.angle_alpha   90.00
_cell.angle_beta   90.00
_cell.angle_gamma   90.00
#
_symmetry.space_group_name_H-M   'P 1'
#
loop_
_entity.id
_entity.type
_entity.pdbx_description
1 polymer ?
#
loop_
_entity_poly.entity_id
_entity_poly.type
_entity_poly.pdbx_seq_one_letter_code
_entity_poly.pdbx_strand_id
1 'polypeptide(L)'
;MSTLRFKVVEEAYGRKAVPVAIPSERPSEYYGKYVFNRAQMYKYLDKDTYDALVYAIDNKEPLSRRLADRVAAGMKQWAMDNGARHYSHWFHPLTDGTAEKHDGFIEHDGKGGVVEEFSGKLLVQQEPDASSFPNGGIRNTFEARGYSAWDISSPAFIIDHTLCIPTIFISYTGESLDYKTPLLRALNSVDKAGAAVARYFDENVKHVISYLGWEQEYFLVDKALYAARPDLVMTGRTLMGHESAKNQQLEDHYFGSIPSRVEAFMLDLEIECHKLGIPAKTRHNEVAPNQFELAPVYEETNLANDHNLLLMSLMTEVADRHNFEVLLHEKPFAGVNGSGKHNNWSLGTDTGAMLFSPGKTPKDNLQFITFLANVMAAVQRHNGLLKASIASATNEHRLGANEAPPAIISMFLGAQITDVIDRLLDTDVDDDIAFSAKEGMKLKNVSQIPELLVDNTDRNRTSPFAFTGNRFEFRALGSSANCASAMIALNAAVADQLTKFKEAVDARIAAGEIKERAILEEAKKLFRENKAIHFDGNGYSDEWKEEAARRGLDCEASVPRIFDAYLKPESVEMFKRTGVFTDVELEARNEVKWEMYTKKLQIEARVLGDLAINHIIPVATRYQSLLLDNVMKIKSIFDGDDSGLAEQEKETIRKIAKHMYVIKDEVTKMVNARKDANKVENEREKAILYHDTVKPCMDVVRYHIDKLELMVDNEMWPLPKYRELLFIR
;
A
#
# COMPACT_ATOMS: atom_id res chain seq x y z
N MET A 1 6.55 30.47 -31.40
CA MET A 1 5.85 30.42 -30.10
C MET A 1 6.35 29.17 -29.38
N SER A 2 6.78 29.29 -28.12
CA SER A 2 7.20 28.16 -27.31
C SER A 2 6.05 27.14 -27.18
N THR A 3 6.34 25.84 -27.31
CA THR A 3 5.36 24.79 -27.11
C THR A 3 4.91 24.77 -25.63
N LEU A 4 3.76 24.18 -25.32
CA LEU A 4 3.29 24.04 -23.94
C LEU A 4 4.37 23.42 -23.04
N ARG A 5 5.07 22.40 -23.53
CA ARG A 5 6.16 21.72 -22.81
C ARG A 5 7.23 22.70 -22.31
N PHE A 6 7.76 23.58 -23.15
CA PHE A 6 8.81 24.51 -22.74
C PHE A 6 8.31 25.56 -21.74
N LYS A 7 7.05 25.99 -21.86
CA LYS A 7 6.43 26.90 -20.88
C LYS A 7 6.35 26.30 -19.50
N VAL A 8 5.88 25.05 -19.40
CA VAL A 8 5.75 24.39 -18.10
C VAL A 8 7.13 24.01 -17.51
N VAL A 9 8.12 23.72 -18.34
CA VAL A 9 9.52 23.52 -17.91
C VAL A 9 10.10 24.80 -17.32
N GLU A 10 9.91 25.94 -17.98
CA GLU A 10 10.36 27.26 -17.50
C GLU A 10 9.67 27.63 -16.19
N GLU A 11 8.36 27.41 -16.09
CA GLU A 11 7.58 27.63 -14.88
C GLU A 11 8.09 26.78 -13.72
N ALA A 12 8.23 25.46 -13.93
CA ALA A 12 8.71 24.53 -12.91
C ALA A 12 10.13 24.88 -12.43
N TYR A 13 11.02 25.22 -13.36
CA TYR A 13 12.39 25.59 -13.03
C TYR A 13 12.51 26.92 -12.26
N GLY A 14 11.56 27.82 -12.46
CA GLY A 14 11.50 29.11 -11.77
C GLY A 14 10.98 29.06 -10.34
N ARG A 15 10.35 27.96 -9.94
CA ARG A 15 9.73 27.83 -8.60
C ARG A 15 10.74 27.75 -7.47
N LYS A 16 10.33 28.27 -6.31
CA LYS A 16 11.12 28.28 -5.07
C LYS A 16 10.37 27.49 -3.99
N ALA A 17 11.09 27.10 -2.94
CA ALA A 17 10.49 26.52 -1.76
C ALA A 17 9.45 27.48 -1.14
N VAL A 18 8.27 26.94 -0.81
CA VAL A 18 7.22 27.70 -0.14
C VAL A 18 7.56 27.77 1.36
N PRO A 19 7.51 28.94 1.99
CA PRO A 19 7.74 29.06 3.42
C PRO A 19 6.74 28.25 4.24
N VAL A 20 7.22 27.50 5.22
CA VAL A 20 6.39 26.71 6.13
C VAL A 20 6.22 27.43 7.45
N ALA A 21 4.99 27.52 7.94
CA ALA A 21 4.66 28.07 9.25
C ALA A 21 4.97 27.02 10.35
N ILE A 22 6.17 27.05 10.88
CA ILE A 22 6.59 26.14 11.95
C ILE A 22 5.92 26.56 13.27
N PRO A 23 5.19 25.66 13.99
CA PRO A 23 4.67 25.94 15.31
C PRO A 23 5.77 26.38 16.28
N SER A 24 5.48 27.33 17.14
CA SER A 24 6.39 27.76 18.21
C SER A 24 6.47 26.72 19.34
N GLU A 25 5.44 25.92 19.48
CA GLU A 25 5.31 24.82 20.44
C GLU A 25 6.16 23.61 20.02
N ARG A 26 6.54 22.79 20.98
CA ARG A 26 7.22 21.51 20.71
C ARG A 26 6.23 20.52 20.05
N PRO A 27 6.71 19.57 19.24
CA PRO A 27 5.83 18.55 18.64
C PRO A 27 4.93 17.84 19.65
N SER A 28 5.42 17.52 20.84
CA SER A 28 4.65 16.89 21.92
C SER A 28 3.52 17.77 22.49
N GLU A 29 3.54 19.08 22.27
CA GLU A 29 2.53 20.01 22.78
C GLU A 29 1.36 20.21 21.82
N TYR A 30 1.60 20.07 20.50
CA TYR A 30 0.53 20.16 19.49
C TYR A 30 0.14 18.82 18.87
N TYR A 31 0.83 17.71 19.24
CA TYR A 31 0.51 16.37 18.76
C TYR A 31 -0.94 15.97 19.10
N GLY A 32 -1.70 15.56 18.10
CA GLY A 32 -3.11 15.20 18.26
C GLY A 32 -4.03 16.39 18.59
N LYS A 33 -3.63 17.62 18.27
CA LYS A 33 -4.45 18.83 18.50
C LYS A 33 -5.86 18.72 17.92
N TYR A 34 -5.96 18.12 16.73
CA TYR A 34 -7.21 17.92 16.01
C TYR A 34 -7.76 16.49 16.12
N VAL A 35 -7.41 15.78 17.19
CA VAL A 35 -7.90 14.43 17.48
C VAL A 35 -8.67 14.42 18.78
N PHE A 36 -9.86 13.82 18.79
CA PHE A 36 -10.65 13.59 20.00
C PHE A 36 -10.04 12.43 20.80
N ASN A 37 -8.80 12.65 21.26
CA ASN A 37 -8.01 11.72 22.04
C ASN A 37 -8.43 11.74 23.52
N ARG A 38 -7.84 10.89 24.36
CA ARG A 38 -8.16 10.80 25.79
C ARG A 38 -8.03 12.12 26.54
N ALA A 39 -7.08 12.97 26.16
CA ALA A 39 -6.92 14.29 26.79
C ALA A 39 -8.10 15.21 26.44
N GLN A 40 -8.55 15.20 25.19
CA GLN A 40 -9.73 15.97 24.76
C GLN A 40 -11.02 15.39 25.34
N MET A 41 -11.14 14.04 25.37
CA MET A 41 -12.29 13.36 26.03
C MET A 41 -12.38 13.79 27.50
N TYR A 42 -11.27 13.78 28.24
CA TYR A 42 -11.25 14.21 29.63
C TYR A 42 -11.64 15.69 29.83
N LYS A 43 -11.30 16.55 28.88
CA LYS A 43 -11.61 17.99 28.94
C LYS A 43 -13.07 18.29 28.61
N TYR A 44 -13.67 17.58 27.69
CA TYR A 44 -14.99 17.91 27.13
C TYR A 44 -16.12 16.99 27.61
N LEU A 45 -15.81 15.88 28.29
CA LEU A 45 -16.80 14.98 28.89
C LEU A 45 -16.81 15.13 30.41
N ASP A 46 -17.97 14.95 31.02
CA ASP A 46 -18.01 14.77 32.46
C ASP A 46 -17.32 13.46 32.86
N LYS A 47 -16.88 13.36 34.14
CA LYS A 47 -16.06 12.25 34.61
C LYS A 47 -16.71 10.90 34.36
N ASP A 48 -17.99 10.74 34.66
CA ASP A 48 -18.67 9.44 34.53
C ASP A 48 -18.78 9.01 33.05
N THR A 49 -18.99 9.98 32.14
CA THR A 49 -19.00 9.74 30.69
C THR A 49 -17.61 9.36 30.18
N TYR A 50 -16.57 10.08 30.62
CA TYR A 50 -15.19 9.78 30.29
C TYR A 50 -14.79 8.38 30.74
N ASP A 51 -15.01 8.05 32.01
CA ASP A 51 -14.63 6.76 32.58
C ASP A 51 -15.37 5.59 31.87
N ALA A 52 -16.66 5.77 31.57
CA ALA A 52 -17.45 4.77 30.86
C ALA A 52 -17.01 4.60 29.38
N LEU A 53 -16.67 5.69 28.67
CA LEU A 53 -16.17 5.64 27.30
C LEU A 53 -14.80 4.95 27.25
N VAL A 54 -13.88 5.34 28.12
CA VAL A 54 -12.53 4.75 28.19
C VAL A 54 -12.64 3.26 28.54
N TYR A 55 -13.51 2.88 29.47
CA TYR A 55 -13.76 1.47 29.79
C TYR A 55 -14.25 0.68 28.57
N ALA A 56 -15.22 1.23 27.81
CA ALA A 56 -15.73 0.58 26.61
C ALA A 56 -14.65 0.40 25.53
N ILE A 57 -13.80 1.41 25.33
CA ILE A 57 -12.68 1.35 24.39
C ILE A 57 -11.67 0.28 24.82
N ASP A 58 -11.25 0.27 26.09
CA ASP A 58 -10.20 -0.62 26.59
C ASP A 58 -10.66 -2.09 26.65
N ASN A 59 -11.95 -2.33 26.88
CA ASN A 59 -12.52 -3.67 26.96
C ASN A 59 -13.26 -4.12 25.69
N LYS A 60 -13.24 -3.29 24.63
CA LYS A 60 -13.91 -3.57 23.34
C LYS A 60 -15.42 -3.83 23.50
N GLU A 61 -16.07 -3.07 24.38
CA GLU A 61 -17.50 -3.19 24.67
C GLU A 61 -18.35 -2.19 23.87
N PRO A 62 -19.58 -2.55 23.47
CA PRO A 62 -20.47 -1.65 22.75
C PRO A 62 -20.97 -0.49 23.62
N LEU A 63 -21.17 0.69 23.03
CA LEU A 63 -21.72 1.84 23.73
C LEU A 63 -23.23 1.74 23.89
N SER A 64 -23.74 2.09 25.07
CA SER A 64 -25.16 2.32 25.25
C SER A 64 -25.59 3.63 24.57
N ARG A 65 -26.85 3.70 24.09
CA ARG A 65 -27.38 4.90 23.44
C ARG A 65 -27.26 6.16 24.31
N ARG A 66 -27.52 6.04 25.62
CA ARG A 66 -27.41 7.15 26.58
C ARG A 66 -25.98 7.64 26.72
N LEU A 67 -25.01 6.73 26.69
CA LEU A 67 -23.58 7.10 26.70
C LEU A 67 -23.21 7.81 25.40
N ALA A 68 -23.67 7.31 24.25
CA ALA A 68 -23.42 7.91 22.95
C ALA A 68 -23.94 9.35 22.85
N ASP A 69 -25.13 9.65 23.40
CA ASP A 69 -25.69 11.02 23.42
C ASP A 69 -24.80 11.98 24.22
N ARG A 70 -24.26 11.53 25.36
CA ARG A 70 -23.36 12.34 26.21
C ARG A 70 -22.00 12.56 25.51
N VAL A 71 -21.48 11.52 24.87
CA VAL A 71 -20.22 11.63 24.11
C VAL A 71 -20.41 12.56 22.92
N ALA A 72 -21.51 12.44 22.16
CA ALA A 72 -21.80 13.29 21.03
C ALA A 72 -21.87 14.78 21.39
N ALA A 73 -22.48 15.10 22.53
CA ALA A 73 -22.56 16.50 23.02
C ALA A 73 -21.17 17.08 23.29
N GLY A 74 -20.29 16.34 23.98
CA GLY A 74 -18.92 16.79 24.26
C GLY A 74 -18.06 16.83 22.99
N MET A 75 -18.18 15.86 22.11
CA MET A 75 -17.45 15.79 20.84
C MET A 75 -17.87 16.94 19.91
N LYS A 76 -19.16 17.26 19.83
CA LYS A 76 -19.66 18.44 19.08
C LYS A 76 -19.05 19.73 19.61
N GLN A 77 -19.07 19.94 20.95
CA GLN A 77 -18.49 21.13 21.54
C GLN A 77 -17.00 21.27 21.24
N TRP A 78 -16.25 20.16 21.38
CA TRP A 78 -14.84 20.13 21.02
C TRP A 78 -14.61 20.46 19.54
N ALA A 79 -15.40 19.87 18.66
CA ALA A 79 -15.28 20.09 17.21
C ALA A 79 -15.55 21.55 16.84
N MET A 80 -16.61 22.14 17.38
CA MET A 80 -16.97 23.54 17.12
C MET A 80 -15.93 24.53 17.69
N ASP A 81 -15.40 24.26 18.88
CA ASP A 81 -14.33 25.07 19.50
C ASP A 81 -13.02 25.04 18.66
N ASN A 82 -12.82 23.97 17.86
CA ASN A 82 -11.71 23.84 16.91
C ASN A 82 -12.09 24.23 15.47
N GLY A 83 -13.24 24.88 15.26
CA GLY A 83 -13.63 25.48 14.00
C GLY A 83 -14.41 24.58 13.05
N ALA A 84 -14.78 23.37 13.47
CA ALA A 84 -15.61 22.49 12.66
C ALA A 84 -17.02 23.07 12.43
N ARG A 85 -17.54 22.92 11.23
CA ARG A 85 -18.88 23.33 10.79
C ARG A 85 -19.72 22.18 10.29
N HIS A 86 -19.05 21.08 9.92
CA HIS A 86 -19.63 19.87 9.38
C HIS A 86 -19.14 18.65 10.16
N TYR A 87 -19.84 17.54 10.00
CA TYR A 87 -19.41 16.22 10.44
C TYR A 87 -19.59 15.21 9.32
N SER A 88 -18.81 14.14 9.33
CA SER A 88 -18.86 13.07 8.36
C SER A 88 -18.54 11.73 9.01
N HIS A 89 -19.24 10.68 8.60
CA HIS A 89 -18.75 9.33 8.78
C HIS A 89 -17.67 9.06 7.72
N TRP A 90 -16.46 8.80 8.18
CA TRP A 90 -15.28 8.57 7.36
C TRP A 90 -14.97 7.07 7.31
N PHE A 91 -14.91 6.47 6.11
CA PHE A 91 -14.76 5.02 5.94
C PHE A 91 -13.90 4.66 4.73
N HIS A 92 -13.54 3.37 4.59
CA HIS A 92 -12.65 2.82 3.58
C HIS A 92 -13.43 1.99 2.55
N PRO A 93 -13.91 2.56 1.44
CA PRO A 93 -14.66 1.83 0.42
C PRO A 93 -13.79 0.80 -0.32
N LEU A 94 -14.42 -0.13 -1.05
CA LEU A 94 -13.73 -1.15 -1.84
C LEU A 94 -12.98 -0.58 -3.07
N THR A 95 -13.15 0.71 -3.36
CA THR A 95 -12.51 1.42 -4.49
C THR A 95 -11.15 2.02 -4.18
N ASP A 96 -10.56 1.70 -3.06
CA ASP A 96 -9.37 2.35 -2.49
C ASP A 96 -9.64 3.80 -1.99
N GLY A 97 -8.72 4.34 -1.19
CA GLY A 97 -8.87 5.65 -0.58
C GLY A 97 -9.90 5.70 0.55
N THR A 98 -10.46 6.87 0.77
CA THR A 98 -11.46 7.15 1.80
C THR A 98 -12.72 7.74 1.21
N ALA A 99 -13.83 7.61 1.92
CA ALA A 99 -15.12 8.17 1.54
C ALA A 99 -15.77 8.91 2.72
N GLU A 100 -16.45 10.00 2.42
CA GLU A 100 -17.11 10.87 3.39
C GLU A 100 -18.30 11.61 2.76
N LYS A 101 -19.24 11.99 3.61
CA LYS A 101 -20.40 12.83 3.26
C LYS A 101 -20.56 13.88 4.32
N HIS A 102 -20.35 15.13 3.98
CA HIS A 102 -20.38 16.26 4.92
C HIS A 102 -21.80 16.72 5.20
N ASP A 103 -22.26 16.55 6.44
CA ASP A 103 -23.51 17.09 6.94
C ASP A 103 -23.20 18.27 7.88
N GLY A 104 -23.95 19.37 7.79
CA GLY A 104 -23.81 20.54 8.68
C GLY A 104 -24.32 20.24 10.08
N PHE A 105 -23.72 20.85 11.10
CA PHE A 105 -24.29 20.89 12.45
C PHE A 105 -25.49 21.85 12.50
N ILE A 106 -26.53 21.59 11.74
CA ILE A 106 -27.68 22.49 11.66
C ILE A 106 -28.98 21.70 11.66
N GLU A 107 -29.92 22.11 12.52
CA GLU A 107 -31.25 21.56 12.59
C GLU A 107 -32.27 22.71 12.89
N HIS A 108 -33.54 22.54 12.56
CA HIS A 108 -34.57 23.51 12.87
C HIS A 108 -34.87 23.53 14.36
N ASP A 109 -34.95 24.71 14.96
CA ASP A 109 -35.38 24.93 16.36
C ASP A 109 -36.89 24.81 16.59
N GLY A 110 -37.68 24.57 15.54
CA GLY A 110 -39.11 24.52 15.56
C GLY A 110 -39.83 25.89 15.75
N LYS A 111 -39.04 26.98 15.78
CA LYS A 111 -39.56 28.36 16.00
C LYS A 111 -39.17 29.31 14.87
N GLY A 112 -38.69 28.80 13.78
CA GLY A 112 -38.26 29.55 12.59
C GLY A 112 -36.74 29.93 12.61
N GLY A 113 -35.98 29.44 13.57
CA GLY A 113 -34.53 29.50 13.63
C GLY A 113 -33.86 28.14 13.46
N VAL A 114 -32.60 28.09 13.77
CA VAL A 114 -31.75 26.88 13.70
C VAL A 114 -30.93 26.74 14.96
N VAL A 115 -30.56 25.48 15.26
CA VAL A 115 -29.68 25.10 16.34
C VAL A 115 -28.57 24.18 15.81
N GLU A 116 -27.43 24.15 16.51
CA GLU A 116 -26.40 23.17 16.22
C GLU A 116 -26.75 21.83 16.87
N GLU A 117 -27.09 20.85 16.04
CA GLU A 117 -27.49 19.51 16.47
C GLU A 117 -26.44 18.46 16.06
N PHE A 118 -26.10 17.59 16.99
CA PHE A 118 -25.34 16.35 16.77
C PHE A 118 -25.64 15.37 17.90
N SER A 119 -26.53 14.43 17.64
CA SER A 119 -26.98 13.45 18.63
C SER A 119 -26.11 12.19 18.63
N GLY A 120 -26.24 11.38 19.68
CA GLY A 120 -25.61 10.07 19.74
C GLY A 120 -26.07 9.13 18.63
N LYS A 121 -27.29 9.32 18.08
CA LYS A 121 -27.73 8.58 16.90
C LYS A 121 -26.85 8.91 15.69
N LEU A 122 -26.59 10.18 15.45
CA LEU A 122 -25.76 10.65 14.32
C LEU A 122 -24.29 10.27 14.49
N LEU A 123 -23.80 10.22 15.74
CA LEU A 123 -22.44 9.75 16.06
C LEU A 123 -22.28 8.26 15.79
N VAL A 124 -23.22 7.42 16.28
CA VAL A 124 -23.05 5.96 16.27
C VAL A 124 -23.37 5.37 14.90
N GLN A 125 -24.41 5.86 14.21
CA GLN A 125 -24.87 5.25 12.98
C GLN A 125 -25.45 6.29 12.03
N GLN A 126 -25.15 6.13 10.73
CA GLN A 126 -25.82 6.83 9.65
C GLN A 126 -26.26 5.83 8.56
N GLU A 127 -27.13 6.33 7.66
CA GLU A 127 -27.71 5.54 6.57
C GLU A 127 -27.35 6.18 5.21
N PRO A 128 -26.06 6.12 4.77
CA PRO A 128 -25.64 6.72 3.51
C PRO A 128 -26.18 5.95 2.31
N ASP A 129 -26.35 6.64 1.19
CA ASP A 129 -26.60 6.00 -0.10
C ASP A 129 -25.33 5.26 -0.58
N ALA A 130 -25.47 3.96 -0.76
CA ALA A 130 -24.39 3.08 -1.18
C ALA A 130 -24.48 2.68 -2.67
N SER A 131 -25.44 3.24 -3.44
CA SER A 131 -25.70 2.83 -4.83
C SER A 131 -24.52 3.07 -5.78
N SER A 132 -23.68 4.09 -5.50
CA SER A 132 -22.50 4.42 -6.30
C SER A 132 -21.25 3.58 -5.97
N PHE A 133 -21.26 2.81 -4.88
CA PHE A 133 -20.13 1.98 -4.50
C PHE A 133 -20.21 0.60 -5.15
N PRO A 134 -19.09 0.06 -5.68
CA PRO A 134 -19.02 -1.31 -6.15
C PRO A 134 -19.38 -2.29 -5.03
N ASN A 135 -20.20 -3.28 -5.35
CA ASN A 135 -20.68 -4.26 -4.37
C ASN A 135 -20.56 -5.72 -4.84
N GLY A 136 -20.04 -5.96 -6.05
CA GLY A 136 -19.82 -7.31 -6.60
C GLY A 136 -21.08 -8.15 -6.70
N GLY A 137 -22.27 -7.53 -6.87
CA GLY A 137 -23.54 -8.24 -6.96
C GLY A 137 -24.17 -8.63 -5.63
N ILE A 138 -23.61 -8.25 -4.48
CA ILE A 138 -24.24 -8.46 -3.15
C ILE A 138 -25.66 -7.93 -3.11
N ARG A 139 -25.91 -6.81 -3.81
CA ARG A 139 -27.22 -6.18 -3.85
C ARG A 139 -27.54 -5.66 -5.24
N ASN A 140 -28.83 -5.47 -5.50
CA ASN A 140 -29.30 -4.82 -6.71
C ASN A 140 -29.08 -3.30 -6.65
N THR A 141 -28.90 -2.67 -7.79
CA THR A 141 -28.65 -1.21 -7.88
C THR A 141 -29.77 -0.33 -7.32
N PHE A 142 -31.01 -0.84 -7.22
CA PHE A 142 -32.12 -0.13 -6.59
C PHE A 142 -32.14 -0.22 -5.05
N GLU A 143 -31.32 -1.08 -4.45
CA GLU A 143 -31.16 -1.18 -3.00
C GLU A 143 -30.05 -0.24 -2.55
N ALA A 144 -30.38 1.06 -2.45
CA ALA A 144 -29.41 2.12 -2.22
C ALA A 144 -28.93 2.25 -0.77
N ARG A 145 -29.66 1.64 0.22
CA ARG A 145 -29.37 1.84 1.64
C ARG A 145 -28.20 0.98 2.11
N GLY A 146 -27.24 1.64 2.79
CA GLY A 146 -26.22 1.01 3.61
C GLY A 146 -26.20 1.62 5.01
N TYR A 147 -25.37 1.09 5.89
CA TYR A 147 -25.16 1.61 7.24
C TYR A 147 -23.68 1.87 7.47
N SER A 148 -23.36 3.04 8.01
CA SER A 148 -22.06 3.32 8.63
C SER A 148 -22.21 3.27 10.15
N ALA A 149 -21.23 2.73 10.84
CA ALA A 149 -21.24 2.64 12.29
C ALA A 149 -19.86 3.02 12.87
N TRP A 150 -19.87 3.85 13.92
CA TRP A 150 -18.67 4.34 14.56
C TRP A 150 -17.82 3.21 15.12
N ASP A 151 -16.53 3.23 14.77
CA ASP A 151 -15.50 2.41 15.39
C ASP A 151 -14.88 3.18 16.58
N ILE A 152 -15.28 2.83 17.78
CA ILE A 152 -14.81 3.50 19.00
C ILE A 152 -13.32 3.31 19.29
N SER A 153 -12.67 2.34 18.64
CA SER A 153 -11.24 2.09 18.78
C SER A 153 -10.37 3.08 17.97
N SER A 154 -11.00 3.82 17.04
CA SER A 154 -10.36 4.89 16.28
C SER A 154 -10.89 6.25 16.70
N PRO A 155 -10.04 7.18 17.16
CA PRO A 155 -10.50 8.49 17.60
C PRO A 155 -10.99 9.33 16.42
N ALA A 156 -12.06 10.11 16.65
CA ALA A 156 -12.52 11.11 15.69
C ALA A 156 -11.50 12.24 15.55
N PHE A 157 -11.44 12.87 14.40
CA PHE A 157 -10.48 13.92 14.08
C PHE A 157 -11.14 15.06 13.28
N ILE A 158 -10.47 16.20 13.19
CA ILE A 158 -10.94 17.36 12.41
C ILE A 158 -9.98 17.63 11.26
N ILE A 159 -10.51 17.64 10.04
CA ILE A 159 -9.83 18.10 8.83
C ILE A 159 -10.73 19.09 8.10
N ASP A 160 -10.16 20.17 7.57
CA ASP A 160 -10.88 21.18 6.77
C ASP A 160 -12.24 21.64 7.32
N HIS A 161 -12.34 21.92 8.59
CA HIS A 161 -13.59 22.30 9.28
C HIS A 161 -14.66 21.20 9.38
N THR A 162 -14.27 19.94 9.17
CA THR A 162 -15.17 18.78 9.27
C THR A 162 -14.71 17.85 10.40
N LEU A 163 -15.64 17.50 11.29
CA LEU A 163 -15.45 16.42 12.25
C LEU A 163 -15.62 15.08 11.51
N CYS A 164 -14.51 14.36 11.33
CA CYS A 164 -14.49 13.04 10.72
C CYS A 164 -14.54 11.94 11.79
N ILE A 165 -15.48 11.02 11.64
CA ILE A 165 -15.73 9.93 12.56
C ILE A 165 -15.37 8.62 11.84
N PRO A 166 -14.29 7.91 12.24
CA PRO A 166 -13.94 6.64 11.64
C PRO A 166 -15.05 5.59 11.81
N THR A 167 -15.50 5.00 10.72
CA THR A 167 -16.63 4.07 10.70
C THR A 167 -16.36 2.85 9.88
N ILE A 168 -17.10 1.78 10.18
CA ILE A 168 -17.35 0.67 9.25
C ILE A 168 -18.48 1.04 8.29
N PHE A 169 -18.54 0.32 7.16
CA PHE A 169 -19.62 0.47 6.18
C PHE A 169 -20.15 -0.89 5.73
N ILE A 170 -21.44 -1.14 5.96
CA ILE A 170 -22.10 -2.41 5.66
C ILE A 170 -23.34 -2.20 4.79
N SER A 171 -23.73 -3.24 4.07
CA SER A 171 -24.97 -3.28 3.30
C SER A 171 -26.20 -3.30 4.21
N TYR A 172 -27.38 -3.11 3.61
CA TYR A 172 -28.67 -3.23 4.34
C TYR A 172 -28.86 -4.62 4.98
N THR A 173 -28.30 -5.66 4.39
CA THR A 173 -28.35 -7.06 4.84
C THR A 173 -27.21 -7.48 5.77
N GLY A 174 -26.22 -6.58 5.99
CA GLY A 174 -25.14 -6.75 6.97
C GLY A 174 -23.79 -7.16 6.41
N GLU A 175 -23.66 -7.35 5.09
CA GLU A 175 -22.37 -7.67 4.47
C GLU A 175 -21.45 -6.42 4.46
N SER A 176 -20.18 -6.64 4.71
CA SER A 176 -19.18 -5.57 4.69
C SER A 176 -18.92 -5.05 3.26
N LEU A 177 -19.04 -3.73 3.08
CA LEU A 177 -18.76 -3.02 1.83
C LEU A 177 -17.49 -2.14 1.93
N ASP A 178 -16.67 -2.37 2.94
CA ASP A 178 -15.47 -1.62 3.26
C ASP A 178 -14.27 -2.54 3.54
N TYR A 179 -13.10 -1.94 3.81
CA TYR A 179 -11.91 -2.67 4.27
C TYR A 179 -11.81 -2.76 5.80
N LYS A 180 -12.42 -1.82 6.54
CA LYS A 180 -12.28 -1.74 7.99
C LYS A 180 -13.02 -2.85 8.73
N THR A 181 -14.23 -3.20 8.31
CA THR A 181 -15.02 -4.28 8.93
C THR A 181 -14.26 -5.61 8.94
N PRO A 182 -13.77 -6.14 7.80
CA PRO A 182 -13.01 -7.39 7.81
C PRO A 182 -11.65 -7.26 8.51
N LEU A 183 -11.02 -6.07 8.51
CA LEU A 183 -9.81 -5.84 9.29
C LEU A 183 -10.08 -6.03 10.78
N LEU A 184 -11.09 -5.38 11.32
CA LEU A 184 -11.47 -5.50 12.73
C LEU A 184 -11.83 -6.96 13.11
N ARG A 185 -12.53 -7.68 12.22
CA ARG A 185 -12.82 -9.11 12.40
C ARG A 185 -11.53 -9.94 12.44
N ALA A 186 -10.57 -9.71 11.55
CA ALA A 186 -9.29 -10.41 11.52
C ALA A 186 -8.44 -10.12 12.78
N LEU A 187 -8.39 -8.84 13.20
CA LEU A 187 -7.70 -8.43 14.42
C LEU A 187 -8.31 -9.05 15.67
N ASN A 188 -9.63 -9.13 15.76
CA ASN A 188 -10.32 -9.80 16.86
C ASN A 188 -10.06 -11.32 16.86
N SER A 189 -9.94 -11.94 15.68
CA SER A 189 -9.63 -13.36 15.57
C SER A 189 -8.19 -13.64 16.02
N VAL A 190 -7.21 -12.85 15.59
CA VAL A 190 -5.80 -13.04 16.01
C VAL A 190 -5.58 -12.69 17.49
N ASP A 191 -6.30 -11.71 18.04
CA ASP A 191 -6.33 -11.41 19.47
C ASP A 191 -6.73 -12.66 20.27
N LYS A 192 -7.87 -13.25 19.98
CA LYS A 192 -8.39 -14.44 20.68
C LYS A 192 -7.47 -15.65 20.55
N ALA A 193 -7.04 -15.97 19.33
CA ALA A 193 -6.17 -17.11 19.08
C ALA A 193 -4.77 -16.92 19.68
N GLY A 194 -4.19 -15.72 19.51
CA GLY A 194 -2.90 -15.36 20.06
C GLY A 194 -2.89 -15.38 21.60
N ALA A 195 -3.90 -14.80 22.25
CA ALA A 195 -4.03 -14.83 23.70
C ALA A 195 -4.18 -16.25 24.24
N ALA A 196 -4.93 -17.12 23.55
CA ALA A 196 -5.08 -18.51 23.94
C ALA A 196 -3.75 -19.28 23.95
N VAL A 197 -2.86 -19.02 22.98
CA VAL A 197 -1.52 -19.61 22.93
C VAL A 197 -0.56 -18.92 23.90
N ALA A 198 -0.59 -17.59 24.00
CA ALA A 198 0.29 -16.82 24.89
C ALA A 198 0.09 -17.19 26.38
N ARG A 199 -1.12 -17.59 26.77
CA ARG A 199 -1.41 -18.08 28.13
C ARG A 199 -0.65 -19.35 28.54
N TYR A 200 -0.06 -20.09 27.60
CA TYR A 200 0.86 -21.16 27.96
C TYR A 200 2.11 -20.64 28.69
N PHE A 201 2.50 -19.39 28.39
CA PHE A 201 3.70 -18.71 28.88
C PHE A 201 3.40 -17.70 30.00
N ASP A 202 2.27 -16.97 29.92
CA ASP A 202 1.82 -16.01 30.92
C ASP A 202 0.29 -16.07 31.06
N GLU A 203 -0.19 -16.59 32.15
CA GLU A 203 -1.62 -16.75 32.43
C GLU A 203 -2.39 -15.43 32.55
N ASN A 204 -1.69 -14.31 32.75
CA ASN A 204 -2.30 -12.98 32.90
C ASN A 204 -2.67 -12.36 31.56
N VAL A 205 -2.20 -12.88 30.43
CA VAL A 205 -2.51 -12.37 29.10
C VAL A 205 -4.01 -12.47 28.82
N LYS A 206 -4.63 -11.32 28.58
CA LYS A 206 -6.03 -11.22 28.17
C LYS A 206 -6.14 -10.98 26.66
N HIS A 207 -5.24 -10.15 26.12
CA HIS A 207 -5.25 -9.71 24.74
C HIS A 207 -3.89 -9.87 24.06
N VAL A 208 -3.94 -10.20 22.76
CA VAL A 208 -2.80 -10.08 21.85
C VAL A 208 -3.13 -9.02 20.80
N ILE A 209 -2.27 -8.03 20.72
CA ILE A 209 -2.43 -6.85 19.86
C ILE A 209 -1.57 -7.02 18.63
N SER A 210 -2.17 -6.85 17.45
CA SER A 210 -1.44 -6.74 16.19
C SER A 210 -0.95 -5.30 15.98
N TYR A 211 0.33 -5.14 15.70
CA TYR A 211 0.98 -3.86 15.45
C TYR A 211 1.39 -3.73 13.98
N LEU A 212 1.32 -2.52 13.47
CA LEU A 212 1.71 -2.17 12.11
C LEU A 212 2.52 -0.86 12.11
N GLY A 213 3.67 -0.90 11.46
CA GLY A 213 4.42 0.29 11.04
C GLY A 213 4.56 0.24 9.53
N TRP A 214 3.84 1.10 8.84
CA TRP A 214 3.93 1.21 7.38
C TRP A 214 5.08 2.13 6.96
N GLU A 215 5.68 1.87 5.80
CA GLU A 215 6.67 2.72 5.14
C GLU A 215 6.06 3.18 3.82
N GLN A 216 5.69 4.47 3.72
CA GLN A 216 5.04 5.02 2.54
C GLN A 216 6.06 5.62 1.59
N GLU A 217 6.36 4.91 0.51
CA GLU A 217 7.14 5.46 -0.61
C GLU A 217 6.21 6.22 -1.57
N TYR A 218 6.76 7.24 -2.24
CA TYR A 218 6.02 8.08 -3.18
C TYR A 218 6.97 8.86 -4.10
N PHE A 219 6.43 9.33 -5.25
CA PHE A 219 7.12 10.28 -6.10
C PHE A 219 6.49 11.67 -5.99
N LEU A 220 7.30 12.70 -6.18
CA LEU A 220 6.85 14.08 -6.36
C LEU A 220 7.17 14.55 -7.78
N VAL A 221 6.21 15.21 -8.42
CA VAL A 221 6.39 15.86 -9.71
C VAL A 221 5.91 17.30 -9.59
N ASP A 222 6.62 18.23 -10.23
CA ASP A 222 6.15 19.61 -10.28
C ASP A 222 4.76 19.68 -10.94
N LYS A 223 3.83 20.42 -10.33
CA LYS A 223 2.43 20.50 -10.73
C LYS A 223 2.24 20.95 -12.18
N ALA A 224 3.09 21.86 -12.69
CA ALA A 224 3.02 22.30 -14.07
C ALA A 224 3.42 21.20 -15.06
N LEU A 225 4.46 20.44 -14.73
CA LEU A 225 4.90 19.28 -15.52
C LEU A 225 3.86 18.15 -15.49
N TYR A 226 3.27 17.87 -14.33
CA TYR A 226 2.20 16.90 -14.17
C TYR A 226 0.98 17.26 -15.04
N ALA A 227 0.50 18.50 -14.97
CA ALA A 227 -0.65 18.97 -15.74
C ALA A 227 -0.44 18.90 -17.28
N ALA A 228 0.81 18.94 -17.73
CA ALA A 228 1.16 18.79 -19.15
C ALA A 228 1.30 17.32 -19.60
N ARG A 229 1.06 16.35 -18.72
CA ARG A 229 1.13 14.91 -18.98
C ARG A 229 -0.23 14.24 -18.75
N PRO A 230 -1.10 14.16 -19.79
CA PRO A 230 -2.43 13.54 -19.65
C PRO A 230 -2.42 12.11 -19.09
N ASP A 231 -1.39 11.32 -19.38
CA ASP A 231 -1.21 9.99 -18.82
C ASP A 231 -1.00 10.03 -17.29
N LEU A 232 -0.14 10.91 -16.78
CA LEU A 232 0.00 11.09 -15.32
C LEU A 232 -1.30 11.52 -14.66
N VAL A 233 -2.00 12.50 -15.26
CA VAL A 233 -3.28 13.02 -14.73
C VAL A 233 -4.36 11.94 -14.67
N MET A 234 -4.46 11.12 -15.72
CA MET A 234 -5.55 10.15 -15.86
C MET A 234 -5.26 8.79 -15.23
N THR A 235 -3.99 8.42 -15.06
CA THR A 235 -3.61 7.06 -14.65
C THR A 235 -2.62 7.01 -13.48
N GLY A 236 -2.04 8.14 -13.08
CA GLY A 236 -0.98 8.20 -12.07
C GLY A 236 0.39 7.70 -12.54
N ARG A 237 0.51 7.25 -13.80
CA ARG A 237 1.79 6.80 -14.38
C ARG A 237 2.00 7.31 -15.79
N THR A 238 3.25 7.32 -16.24
CA THR A 238 3.60 7.59 -17.63
C THR A 238 3.32 6.34 -18.48
N LEU A 239 2.47 6.50 -19.52
CA LEU A 239 2.19 5.43 -20.49
C LEU A 239 3.21 5.40 -21.63
N MET A 240 4.05 6.42 -21.72
CA MET A 240 5.16 6.58 -22.66
C MET A 240 6.26 7.42 -22.03
N GLY A 241 7.48 7.30 -22.52
CA GLY A 241 8.64 8.10 -22.12
C GLY A 241 9.91 7.26 -22.18
N HIS A 242 10.88 7.76 -22.94
CA HIS A 242 12.21 7.15 -23.01
C HIS A 242 12.99 7.45 -21.73
N GLU A 243 13.76 6.48 -21.29
CA GLU A 243 14.66 6.61 -20.16
C GLU A 243 15.61 7.80 -20.32
N SER A 244 15.84 8.56 -19.26
CA SER A 244 16.78 9.68 -19.25
C SER A 244 18.22 9.18 -19.27
N ALA A 245 19.12 9.91 -19.93
CA ALA A 245 20.54 9.60 -19.96
C ALA A 245 21.19 9.59 -18.55
N LYS A 246 20.79 10.54 -17.69
CA LYS A 246 20.99 10.46 -16.25
C LYS A 246 19.77 9.79 -15.66
N ASN A 247 19.98 8.69 -14.97
CA ASN A 247 18.94 7.93 -14.32
C ASN A 247 19.26 7.84 -12.82
N GLN A 248 19.08 6.69 -12.19
CA GLN A 248 19.52 6.45 -10.81
C GLN A 248 20.96 5.94 -10.70
N GLN A 249 21.67 5.81 -11.82
CA GLN A 249 23.10 5.45 -11.84
C GLN A 249 23.95 6.58 -11.23
N LEU A 250 24.91 6.25 -10.40
CA LEU A 250 25.81 7.20 -9.74
C LEU A 250 25.10 8.26 -8.88
N GLU A 251 23.82 8.17 -8.70
CA GLU A 251 23.04 8.98 -7.78
C GLU A 251 22.65 8.09 -6.62
N ASP A 252 23.26 8.30 -5.47
CA ASP A 252 22.83 7.69 -4.22
C ASP A 252 21.82 8.61 -3.55
N HIS A 253 20.58 8.53 -3.96
CA HIS A 253 19.52 9.39 -3.46
C HIS A 253 19.08 9.03 -2.06
N TYR A 254 19.30 7.79 -1.62
CA TYR A 254 18.88 7.29 -0.31
C TYR A 254 19.45 8.12 0.86
N PHE A 255 20.73 8.47 0.79
CA PHE A 255 21.45 9.30 1.77
C PHE A 255 21.79 10.71 1.26
N GLY A 256 21.27 11.09 0.10
CA GLY A 256 21.48 12.39 -0.48
C GLY A 256 20.80 13.51 0.31
N SER A 257 21.23 14.74 0.11
CA SER A 257 20.54 15.91 0.65
C SER A 257 19.14 16.04 0.05
N ILE A 258 18.14 16.27 0.88
CA ILE A 258 16.77 16.50 0.43
C ILE A 258 16.73 17.87 -0.27
N PRO A 259 16.18 17.95 -1.51
CA PRO A 259 16.05 19.24 -2.21
C PRO A 259 15.18 20.24 -1.44
N SER A 260 15.51 21.51 -1.44
CA SER A 260 14.89 22.52 -0.57
C SER A 260 13.36 22.66 -0.74
N ARG A 261 12.82 22.51 -1.96
CA ARG A 261 11.36 22.50 -2.18
C ARG A 261 10.71 21.28 -1.57
N VAL A 262 11.34 20.12 -1.70
CA VAL A 262 10.88 18.85 -1.14
C VAL A 262 10.98 18.86 0.38
N GLU A 263 12.05 19.42 0.93
CA GLU A 263 12.22 19.56 2.38
C GLU A 263 11.11 20.44 3.00
N ALA A 264 10.73 21.53 2.35
CA ALA A 264 9.61 22.36 2.77
C ALA A 264 8.27 21.59 2.74
N PHE A 265 8.01 20.83 1.69
CA PHE A 265 6.84 19.95 1.61
C PHE A 265 6.84 18.90 2.75
N MET A 266 7.96 18.22 2.96
CA MET A 266 8.06 17.18 4.00
C MET A 266 7.86 17.75 5.40
N LEU A 267 8.39 18.95 5.67
CA LEU A 267 8.22 19.63 6.96
C LEU A 267 6.77 20.03 7.21
N ASP A 268 6.10 20.59 6.20
CA ASP A 268 4.68 20.96 6.30
C ASP A 268 3.80 19.71 6.50
N LEU A 269 4.04 18.65 5.73
CA LEU A 269 3.36 17.36 5.88
C LEU A 269 3.54 16.76 7.28
N GLU A 270 4.75 16.77 7.82
CA GLU A 270 5.05 16.27 9.16
C GLU A 270 4.27 17.03 10.25
N ILE A 271 4.19 18.36 10.13
CA ILE A 271 3.41 19.20 11.05
C ILE A 271 1.93 18.86 11.01
N GLU A 272 1.35 18.72 9.80
CA GLU A 272 -0.07 18.33 9.64
C GLU A 272 -0.32 16.92 10.17
N CYS A 273 0.57 15.95 9.89
CA CYS A 273 0.52 14.61 10.46
C CYS A 273 0.46 14.66 12.00
N HIS A 274 1.38 15.39 12.64
CA HIS A 274 1.43 15.49 14.10
C HIS A 274 0.15 16.11 14.68
N LYS A 275 -0.41 17.15 14.06
CA LYS A 275 -1.69 17.73 14.49
C LYS A 275 -2.85 16.73 14.45
N LEU A 276 -2.82 15.80 13.51
CA LEU A 276 -3.81 14.73 13.34
C LEU A 276 -3.45 13.43 14.07
N GLY A 277 -2.42 13.44 14.92
CA GLY A 277 -2.05 12.28 15.71
C GLY A 277 -1.32 11.18 14.95
N ILE A 278 -0.93 11.43 13.69
CA ILE A 278 -0.10 10.49 12.91
C ILE A 278 1.34 10.64 13.39
N PRO A 279 1.96 9.58 13.92
CA PRO A 279 3.31 9.65 14.51
C PRO A 279 4.42 9.59 13.45
N ALA A 280 4.37 10.49 12.45
CA ALA A 280 5.39 10.62 11.42
C ALA A 280 6.76 10.84 12.08
N LYS A 281 7.78 10.06 11.68
CA LYS A 281 9.08 10.05 12.35
C LYS A 281 10.26 10.12 11.38
N THR A 282 10.22 9.37 10.31
CA THR A 282 11.36 9.23 9.40
C THR A 282 10.97 9.70 8.01
N ARG A 283 11.82 10.49 7.38
CA ARG A 283 11.68 10.95 6.01
C ARG A 283 13.05 11.01 5.34
N HIS A 284 13.14 10.57 4.09
CA HIS A 284 14.39 10.58 3.32
C HIS A 284 14.13 10.46 1.83
N ASN A 285 15.18 10.65 1.03
CA ASN A 285 15.18 10.29 -0.37
C ASN A 285 15.14 8.77 -0.55
N GLU A 286 14.49 8.32 -1.60
CA GLU A 286 14.59 6.96 -2.12
C GLU A 286 15.58 6.87 -3.29
N VAL A 287 15.79 5.65 -3.80
CA VAL A 287 16.82 5.38 -4.81
C VAL A 287 16.52 6.05 -6.16
N ALA A 288 15.26 6.09 -6.57
CA ALA A 288 14.91 6.75 -7.83
C ALA A 288 14.89 8.28 -7.68
N PRO A 289 15.26 9.04 -8.73
CA PRO A 289 15.11 10.48 -8.74
C PRO A 289 13.66 10.90 -8.45
N ASN A 290 13.47 11.91 -7.61
CA ASN A 290 12.15 12.38 -7.17
C ASN A 290 11.29 11.35 -6.41
N GLN A 291 11.90 10.29 -5.89
CA GLN A 291 11.28 9.32 -5.02
C GLN A 291 11.68 9.58 -3.57
N PHE A 292 10.72 9.43 -2.65
CA PHE A 292 10.87 9.72 -1.23
C PHE A 292 10.08 8.72 -0.39
N GLU A 293 10.39 8.67 0.91
CA GLU A 293 9.69 7.83 1.87
C GLU A 293 9.35 8.61 3.14
N LEU A 294 8.20 8.25 3.73
CA LEU A 294 7.80 8.64 5.08
C LEU A 294 7.38 7.40 5.87
N ALA A 295 7.95 7.24 7.07
CA ALA A 295 7.61 6.16 7.98
C ALA A 295 7.25 6.69 9.37
N PRO A 296 6.17 6.15 10.02
CA PRO A 296 5.76 6.51 11.37
C PRO A 296 6.43 5.63 12.44
N VAL A 297 6.18 5.96 13.69
CA VAL A 297 6.24 4.99 14.78
C VAL A 297 5.09 4.00 14.59
N TYR A 298 5.33 2.70 14.83
CA TYR A 298 4.29 1.67 14.71
C TYR A 298 3.16 1.85 15.74
N GLU A 299 1.96 1.46 15.37
CA GLU A 299 0.77 1.56 16.20
C GLU A 299 -0.05 0.25 16.14
N GLU A 300 -1.15 0.19 16.87
CA GLU A 300 -2.16 -0.88 16.68
C GLU A 300 -2.62 -0.86 15.22
N THR A 301 -2.80 -2.04 14.63
CA THR A 301 -2.96 -2.19 13.17
C THR A 301 -4.16 -1.42 12.59
N ASN A 302 -5.31 -1.38 13.28
CA ASN A 302 -6.48 -0.65 12.80
C ASN A 302 -6.22 0.86 12.76
N LEU A 303 -5.66 1.41 13.83
CA LEU A 303 -5.31 2.84 13.91
C LEU A 303 -4.19 3.19 12.91
N ALA A 304 -3.17 2.35 12.80
CA ALA A 304 -2.09 2.54 11.82
C ALA A 304 -2.62 2.57 10.38
N ASN A 305 -3.62 1.74 10.06
CA ASN A 305 -4.26 1.73 8.75
C ASN A 305 -5.08 3.00 8.48
N ASP A 306 -5.84 3.48 9.46
CA ASP A 306 -6.56 4.76 9.37
C ASP A 306 -5.58 5.92 9.14
N HIS A 307 -4.49 5.96 9.91
CA HIS A 307 -3.45 6.98 9.76
C HIS A 307 -2.75 6.95 8.41
N ASN A 308 -2.53 5.76 7.83
CA ASN A 308 -1.96 5.67 6.48
C ASN A 308 -2.89 6.25 5.42
N LEU A 309 -4.17 5.95 5.46
CA LEU A 309 -5.14 6.48 4.50
C LEU A 309 -5.33 7.99 4.67
N LEU A 310 -5.36 8.47 5.90
CA LEU A 310 -5.40 9.91 6.19
C LEU A 310 -4.13 10.61 5.69
N LEU A 311 -2.95 9.99 5.88
CA LEU A 311 -1.70 10.49 5.31
C LEU A 311 -1.77 10.63 3.79
N MET A 312 -2.29 9.63 3.08
CA MET A 312 -2.39 9.69 1.61
C MET A 312 -3.21 10.88 1.14
N SER A 313 -4.31 11.21 1.84
CA SER A 313 -5.10 12.43 1.58
C SER A 313 -4.30 13.70 1.88
N LEU A 314 -3.65 13.76 3.05
CA LEU A 314 -2.82 14.91 3.44
C LEU A 314 -1.66 15.16 2.49
N MET A 315 -1.03 14.10 1.97
CA MET A 315 0.06 14.23 1.00
C MET A 315 -0.39 14.98 -0.25
N THR A 316 -1.58 14.70 -0.75
CA THR A 316 -2.14 15.39 -1.92
C THR A 316 -2.40 16.87 -1.63
N GLU A 317 -3.01 17.18 -0.50
CA GLU A 317 -3.32 18.58 -0.12
C GLU A 317 -2.06 19.40 0.13
N VAL A 318 -1.10 18.84 0.89
CA VAL A 318 0.15 19.52 1.18
C VAL A 318 1.00 19.68 -0.09
N ALA A 319 1.03 18.68 -0.98
CA ALA A 319 1.73 18.78 -2.25
C ALA A 319 1.18 19.93 -3.12
N ASP A 320 -0.14 20.08 -3.15
CA ASP A 320 -0.77 21.18 -3.89
C ASP A 320 -0.32 22.56 -3.36
N ARG A 321 -0.22 22.74 -2.05
CA ARG A 321 0.31 23.97 -1.42
C ARG A 321 1.75 24.27 -1.84
N HIS A 322 2.56 23.23 -2.08
CA HIS A 322 3.97 23.32 -2.47
C HIS A 322 4.20 23.26 -3.99
N ASN A 323 3.14 23.33 -4.81
CA ASN A 323 3.19 23.20 -6.26
C ASN A 323 3.82 21.88 -6.73
N PHE A 324 3.52 20.80 -6.00
CA PHE A 324 3.81 19.43 -6.38
C PHE A 324 2.53 18.63 -6.60
N GLU A 325 2.68 17.51 -7.27
CA GLU A 325 1.73 16.41 -7.28
C GLU A 325 2.41 15.17 -6.70
N VAL A 326 1.72 14.46 -5.81
CA VAL A 326 2.17 13.18 -5.25
C VAL A 326 1.72 12.05 -6.15
N LEU A 327 2.64 11.22 -6.59
CA LEU A 327 2.31 10.00 -7.32
C LEU A 327 2.43 8.81 -6.37
N LEU A 328 1.30 8.20 -6.07
CA LEU A 328 1.19 6.98 -5.25
C LEU A 328 1.11 5.72 -6.09
N HIS A 329 1.07 5.82 -7.43
CA HIS A 329 1.18 4.67 -8.32
C HIS A 329 2.52 3.95 -8.10
N GLU A 330 2.51 2.63 -8.08
CA GLU A 330 3.68 1.80 -7.76
C GLU A 330 4.82 1.91 -8.77
N LYS A 331 4.52 2.27 -10.01
CA LYS A 331 5.52 2.40 -11.08
C LYS A 331 5.19 3.59 -11.99
N PRO A 332 5.31 4.84 -11.52
CA PRO A 332 4.95 5.99 -12.36
C PRO A 332 5.92 6.20 -13.52
N PHE A 333 7.15 5.72 -13.40
CA PHE A 333 8.18 5.83 -14.43
C PHE A 333 8.82 4.47 -14.72
N ALA A 334 8.90 4.09 -15.98
CA ALA A 334 9.62 2.88 -16.38
C ALA A 334 11.15 3.08 -16.28
N GLY A 335 11.87 1.99 -16.00
CA GLY A 335 13.35 2.01 -15.98
C GLY A 335 13.96 2.47 -14.65
N VAL A 336 13.18 2.98 -13.69
CA VAL A 336 13.63 3.35 -12.34
C VAL A 336 12.90 2.53 -11.28
N ASN A 337 13.31 2.62 -10.02
CA ASN A 337 12.61 1.96 -8.91
C ASN A 337 11.13 2.33 -8.86
N GLY A 338 10.31 1.42 -8.40
CA GLY A 338 8.91 1.66 -8.05
C GLY A 338 8.73 1.93 -6.57
N SER A 339 7.52 2.33 -6.18
CA SER A 339 7.16 2.64 -4.80
C SER A 339 6.34 1.53 -4.16
N GLY A 340 6.74 1.13 -2.97
CA GLY A 340 6.04 0.19 -2.11
C GLY A 340 5.40 0.86 -0.89
N LYS A 341 4.75 0.01 -0.11
CA LYS A 341 4.26 0.32 1.23
C LYS A 341 4.60 -0.87 2.13
N HIS A 342 5.83 -0.89 2.63
CA HIS A 342 6.27 -1.99 3.46
C HIS A 342 5.48 -2.03 4.77
N ASN A 343 4.91 -3.18 5.08
CA ASN A 343 4.16 -3.39 6.30
C ASN A 343 5.02 -4.12 7.33
N ASN A 344 5.56 -3.37 8.29
CA ASN A 344 6.25 -3.93 9.46
C ASN A 344 5.21 -4.40 10.46
N TRP A 345 4.97 -5.71 10.50
CA TRP A 345 3.94 -6.35 11.31
C TRP A 345 4.53 -7.11 12.49
N SER A 346 3.90 -6.99 13.65
CA SER A 346 4.27 -7.72 14.87
C SER A 346 3.05 -8.02 15.74
N LEU A 347 3.24 -8.92 16.73
CA LEU A 347 2.27 -9.23 17.75
C LEU A 347 2.86 -8.97 19.13
N GLY A 348 2.06 -8.41 20.04
CA GLY A 348 2.44 -8.21 21.43
C GLY A 348 1.28 -8.49 22.38
N THR A 349 1.58 -8.79 23.64
CA THR A 349 0.57 -9.02 24.68
C THR A 349 0.24 -7.73 25.42
N ASP A 350 -0.95 -7.69 26.02
CA ASP A 350 -1.35 -6.62 26.96
C ASP A 350 -0.51 -6.58 28.25
N THR A 351 0.27 -7.64 28.52
CA THR A 351 1.25 -7.69 29.62
C THR A 351 2.64 -7.17 29.20
N GLY A 352 2.81 -6.72 27.95
CA GLY A 352 4.02 -6.05 27.44
C GLY A 352 5.06 -6.96 26.78
N ALA A 353 4.78 -8.26 26.59
CA ALA A 353 5.68 -9.14 25.85
C ALA A 353 5.51 -8.98 24.34
N MET A 354 6.62 -8.81 23.61
CA MET A 354 6.66 -8.84 22.14
C MET A 354 6.91 -10.27 21.68
N LEU A 355 5.97 -10.85 20.93
CA LEU A 355 5.94 -12.29 20.62
C LEU A 355 6.98 -12.73 19.59
N PHE A 356 7.50 -11.80 18.78
CA PHE A 356 8.57 -12.06 17.80
C PHE A 356 9.95 -11.59 18.27
N SER A 357 10.12 -11.28 19.55
CA SER A 357 11.40 -10.91 20.11
C SER A 357 12.05 -12.10 20.82
N PRO A 358 13.24 -12.57 20.38
CA PRO A 358 13.98 -13.57 21.12
C PRO A 358 14.25 -13.10 22.55
N GLY A 359 13.97 -13.95 23.53
CA GLY A 359 14.14 -13.64 24.94
C GLY A 359 15.51 -14.07 25.48
N LYS A 360 15.70 -13.76 26.76
CA LYS A 360 16.93 -14.14 27.50
C LYS A 360 16.81 -15.47 28.21
N THR A 361 15.61 -15.99 28.39
CA THR A 361 15.35 -17.25 29.11
C THR A 361 14.86 -18.33 28.15
N PRO A 362 15.02 -19.63 28.51
CA PRO A 362 14.49 -20.73 27.70
C PRO A 362 12.98 -20.61 27.48
N LYS A 363 12.23 -20.12 28.48
CA LYS A 363 10.78 -19.89 28.37
C LYS A 363 10.44 -18.82 27.33
N ASP A 364 11.13 -17.69 27.34
CA ASP A 364 10.91 -16.61 26.38
C ASP A 364 11.29 -17.06 24.96
N ASN A 365 12.34 -17.87 24.84
CA ASN A 365 12.76 -18.44 23.57
C ASN A 365 11.75 -19.48 23.05
N LEU A 366 11.17 -20.31 23.92
CA LEU A 366 10.11 -21.25 23.53
C LEU A 366 8.87 -20.50 23.04
N GLN A 367 8.49 -19.38 23.69
CA GLN A 367 7.41 -18.51 23.22
C GLN A 367 7.73 -17.95 21.83
N PHE A 368 8.91 -17.37 21.63
CA PHE A 368 9.34 -16.84 20.33
C PHE A 368 9.29 -17.90 19.23
N ILE A 369 9.90 -19.08 19.46
CA ILE A 369 9.91 -20.21 18.52
C ILE A 369 8.49 -20.68 18.20
N THR A 370 7.60 -20.71 19.19
CA THR A 370 6.19 -21.08 19.00
C THR A 370 5.49 -20.15 18.02
N PHE A 371 5.56 -18.84 18.24
CA PHE A 371 4.92 -17.88 17.35
C PHE A 371 5.56 -17.84 15.98
N LEU A 372 6.90 -17.96 15.87
CA LEU A 372 7.63 -18.04 14.61
C LEU A 372 7.17 -19.25 13.78
N ALA A 373 7.10 -20.44 14.38
CA ALA A 373 6.67 -21.66 13.70
C ALA A 373 5.23 -21.54 13.16
N ASN A 374 4.34 -20.92 13.93
CA ASN A 374 2.96 -20.70 13.51
C ASN A 374 2.83 -19.68 12.38
N VAL A 375 3.61 -18.60 12.38
CA VAL A 375 3.65 -17.65 11.26
C VAL A 375 4.18 -18.34 9.99
N MET A 376 5.26 -19.13 10.11
CA MET A 376 5.82 -19.87 8.97
C MET A 376 4.79 -20.82 8.36
N ALA A 377 4.05 -21.57 9.19
CA ALA A 377 3.01 -22.47 8.73
C ALA A 377 1.80 -21.74 8.09
N ALA A 378 1.39 -20.61 8.67
CA ALA A 378 0.34 -19.77 8.12
C ALA A 378 0.71 -19.21 6.72
N VAL A 379 1.91 -18.66 6.62
CA VAL A 379 2.42 -18.08 5.34
C VAL A 379 2.58 -19.15 4.27
N GLN A 380 3.09 -20.34 4.60
CA GLN A 380 3.20 -21.42 3.63
C GLN A 380 1.84 -21.89 3.13
N ARG A 381 0.93 -22.16 4.06
CA ARG A 381 -0.42 -22.68 3.71
C ARG A 381 -1.21 -21.71 2.86
N HIS A 382 -1.06 -20.42 3.12
CA HIS A 382 -1.81 -19.35 2.47
C HIS A 382 -0.96 -18.43 1.60
N ASN A 383 0.19 -18.92 1.05
CA ASN A 383 1.08 -18.08 0.23
C ASN A 383 0.38 -17.48 -1.01
N GLY A 384 -0.48 -18.25 -1.67
CA GLY A 384 -1.28 -17.77 -2.80
C GLY A 384 -2.28 -16.67 -2.39
N LEU A 385 -2.92 -16.80 -1.22
CA LEU A 385 -3.82 -15.77 -0.69
C LEU A 385 -3.06 -14.50 -0.30
N LEU A 386 -1.90 -14.63 0.35
CA LEU A 386 -1.06 -13.48 0.68
C LEU A 386 -0.60 -12.76 -0.59
N LYS A 387 -0.24 -13.50 -1.65
CA LYS A 387 0.03 -12.91 -2.96
C LYS A 387 -1.19 -12.19 -3.53
N ALA A 388 -2.37 -12.78 -3.45
CA ALA A 388 -3.61 -12.14 -3.94
C ALA A 388 -3.96 -10.86 -3.16
N SER A 389 -3.57 -10.79 -1.88
CA SER A 389 -3.82 -9.61 -1.04
C SER A 389 -2.99 -8.38 -1.42
N ILE A 390 -1.89 -8.57 -2.15
CA ILE A 390 -1.00 -7.48 -2.61
C ILE A 390 -1.04 -7.28 -4.14
N ALA A 391 -1.73 -8.15 -4.86
CA ALA A 391 -1.84 -8.07 -6.31
C ALA A 391 -2.81 -6.97 -6.74
N SER A 392 -2.41 -6.17 -7.72
CA SER A 392 -3.24 -5.15 -8.34
C SER A 392 -2.73 -4.81 -9.74
N ALA A 393 -3.55 -4.15 -10.55
CA ALA A 393 -3.16 -3.65 -11.87
C ALA A 393 -1.99 -2.67 -11.84
N THR A 394 -1.77 -2.01 -10.71
CA THR A 394 -0.70 -1.02 -10.53
C THR A 394 0.57 -1.66 -9.96
N ASN A 395 0.43 -2.55 -8.96
CA ASN A 395 1.56 -3.20 -8.31
C ASN A 395 2.25 -4.27 -9.21
N GLU A 396 1.55 -4.83 -10.21
CA GLU A 396 2.17 -5.77 -11.16
C GLU A 396 3.32 -5.16 -11.97
N HIS A 397 3.33 -3.84 -12.16
CA HIS A 397 4.41 -3.13 -12.83
C HIS A 397 5.67 -2.98 -11.97
N ARG A 398 5.53 -3.06 -10.65
CA ARG A 398 6.63 -2.91 -9.67
C ARG A 398 7.28 -4.24 -9.32
N LEU A 399 6.49 -5.28 -9.07
CA LEU A 399 6.98 -6.55 -8.52
C LEU A 399 7.98 -7.26 -9.45
N GLY A 400 9.06 -7.78 -8.85
CA GLY A 400 10.08 -8.55 -9.55
C GLY A 400 11.17 -7.74 -10.26
N ALA A 401 11.23 -6.42 -10.06
CA ALA A 401 12.22 -5.54 -10.67
C ALA A 401 12.66 -4.41 -9.73
N ASN A 402 13.92 -3.97 -9.84
CA ASN A 402 14.44 -2.77 -9.18
C ASN A 402 14.08 -2.69 -7.68
N GLU A 403 14.66 -3.53 -6.86
CA GLU A 403 14.46 -3.62 -5.39
C GLU A 403 13.08 -4.10 -4.92
N ALA A 404 12.10 -4.24 -5.80
CA ALA A 404 10.81 -4.81 -5.43
C ALA A 404 10.86 -6.34 -5.38
N PRO A 405 10.30 -7.00 -4.35
CA PRO A 405 10.31 -8.45 -4.26
C PRO A 405 9.55 -9.10 -5.43
N PRO A 406 9.88 -10.34 -5.81
CA PRO A 406 9.11 -11.07 -6.80
C PRO A 406 7.69 -11.39 -6.29
N ALA A 407 6.77 -11.64 -7.21
CA ALA A 407 5.40 -12.04 -6.89
C ALA A 407 5.27 -13.48 -6.38
N ILE A 408 6.33 -14.07 -5.83
CA ILE A 408 6.34 -15.38 -5.18
C ILE A 408 6.54 -15.16 -3.68
N ILE A 409 5.53 -15.44 -2.89
CA ILE A 409 5.63 -15.26 -1.44
C ILE A 409 6.54 -16.34 -0.86
N SER A 410 7.69 -15.92 -0.31
CA SER A 410 8.63 -16.71 0.48
C SER A 410 8.98 -15.95 1.76
N MET A 411 9.56 -16.65 2.73
CA MET A 411 9.93 -16.10 4.03
C MET A 411 11.45 -16.10 4.18
N PHE A 412 12.02 -14.96 4.53
CA PHE A 412 13.41 -14.81 4.95
C PHE A 412 13.51 -14.78 6.46
N LEU A 413 14.41 -15.59 7.05
CA LEU A 413 14.63 -15.66 8.49
C LEU A 413 16.03 -15.16 8.90
N GLY A 414 16.98 -15.20 7.99
CA GLY A 414 18.38 -14.89 8.24
C GLY A 414 19.16 -16.04 8.89
N ALA A 415 20.49 -16.01 8.70
CA ALA A 415 21.38 -17.12 9.03
C ALA A 415 21.29 -17.56 10.50
N GLN A 416 21.14 -16.63 11.44
CA GLN A 416 21.12 -16.96 12.87
C GLN A 416 19.86 -17.75 13.25
N ILE A 417 18.69 -17.33 12.81
CA ILE A 417 17.43 -18.02 13.12
C ILE A 417 17.39 -19.36 12.41
N THR A 418 17.85 -19.42 11.16
CA THR A 418 17.97 -20.66 10.37
C THR A 418 18.83 -21.69 11.08
N ASP A 419 20.03 -21.29 11.59
CA ASP A 419 20.92 -22.18 12.36
C ASP A 419 20.27 -22.70 13.65
N VAL A 420 19.54 -21.85 14.37
CA VAL A 420 18.81 -22.26 15.57
C VAL A 420 17.72 -23.28 15.23
N ILE A 421 16.96 -23.05 14.16
CA ILE A 421 15.90 -23.98 13.72
C ILE A 421 16.52 -25.32 13.29
N ASP A 422 17.60 -25.32 12.49
CA ASP A 422 18.26 -26.52 12.01
C ASP A 422 18.83 -27.34 13.18
N ARG A 423 19.49 -26.71 14.16
CA ARG A 423 19.94 -27.38 15.39
C ARG A 423 18.77 -27.95 16.20
N LEU A 424 17.69 -27.20 16.33
CA LEU A 424 16.49 -27.64 17.03
C LEU A 424 15.85 -28.88 16.36
N LEU A 425 15.96 -29.00 15.03
CA LEU A 425 15.44 -30.15 14.29
C LEU A 425 16.36 -31.37 14.30
N ASP A 426 17.68 -31.17 14.45
CA ASP A 426 18.70 -32.23 14.40
C ASP A 426 18.92 -32.91 15.76
N THR A 427 18.54 -32.28 16.87
CA THR A 427 18.78 -32.81 18.22
C THR A 427 17.54 -33.50 18.79
N ASP A 428 17.75 -34.76 19.26
CA ASP A 428 16.76 -35.49 20.11
C ASP A 428 16.84 -35.05 21.59
N VAL A 429 17.59 -34.00 21.90
CA VAL A 429 17.93 -33.56 23.26
C VAL A 429 17.30 -32.22 23.58
N ASP A 430 16.84 -32.08 24.83
CA ASP A 430 16.38 -30.82 25.45
C ASP A 430 17.55 -29.83 25.66
N ASP A 431 18.27 -29.48 24.60
CA ASP A 431 19.31 -28.45 24.68
C ASP A 431 18.67 -27.05 24.81
N ASP A 432 19.25 -26.27 25.71
CA ASP A 432 18.83 -24.88 25.94
C ASP A 432 18.73 -24.11 24.61
N ILE A 433 17.55 -23.61 24.29
CA ILE A 433 17.32 -22.72 23.15
C ILE A 433 17.98 -21.37 23.47
N ALA A 434 19.30 -21.29 23.21
CA ALA A 434 20.08 -20.10 23.48
C ALA A 434 20.36 -19.33 22.18
N PHE A 435 19.99 -18.05 22.16
CA PHE A 435 20.44 -17.12 21.15
C PHE A 435 21.75 -16.48 21.63
N SER A 436 22.78 -16.45 20.76
CA SER A 436 24.04 -15.80 21.08
C SER A 436 23.82 -14.29 21.30
N ALA A 437 24.48 -13.76 22.33
CA ALA A 437 24.46 -12.31 22.58
C ALA A 437 25.07 -11.56 21.38
N LYS A 438 24.57 -10.36 21.12
CA LYS A 438 25.14 -9.45 20.13
C LYS A 438 26.62 -9.22 20.44
N GLU A 439 27.52 -9.61 19.52
CA GLU A 439 28.94 -9.30 19.63
C GLU A 439 29.20 -7.88 19.12
N GLY A 440 29.90 -7.09 19.92
CA GLY A 440 30.35 -5.77 19.52
C GLY A 440 31.48 -5.84 18.47
N MET A 441 31.33 -5.12 17.36
CA MET A 441 32.37 -4.99 16.36
C MET A 441 33.26 -3.77 16.66
N LYS A 442 34.56 -3.98 16.79
CA LYS A 442 35.55 -2.90 16.88
C LYS A 442 36.11 -2.59 15.50
N LEU A 443 35.92 -1.36 15.04
CA LEU A 443 36.58 -0.89 13.84
C LEU A 443 38.07 -0.72 14.08
N LYS A 444 38.88 -1.44 13.34
CA LYS A 444 40.36 -1.32 13.44
C LYS A 444 40.79 0.07 12.95
N ASN A 445 41.67 0.72 13.73
CA ASN A 445 42.29 2.01 13.41
C ASN A 445 41.34 3.24 13.41
N VAL A 446 40.18 3.16 14.04
CA VAL A 446 39.24 4.28 14.21
C VAL A 446 38.86 4.40 15.69
N SER A 447 39.77 5.03 16.47
CA SER A 447 39.65 5.09 17.94
C SER A 447 38.55 6.01 18.47
N GLN A 448 38.04 6.92 17.63
CA GLN A 448 36.97 7.89 18.02
C GLN A 448 35.57 7.32 17.86
N ILE A 449 35.41 6.18 17.22
CA ILE A 449 34.11 5.55 17.02
C ILE A 449 33.83 4.60 18.20
N PRO A 450 32.67 4.73 18.87
CA PRO A 450 32.28 3.77 19.90
C PRO A 450 32.10 2.37 19.32
N GLU A 451 32.15 1.36 20.19
CA GLU A 451 31.94 -0.03 19.82
C GLU A 451 30.57 -0.21 19.16
N LEU A 452 30.54 -0.78 17.94
CA LEU A 452 29.31 -1.04 17.20
C LEU A 452 28.67 -2.34 17.67
N LEU A 453 27.42 -2.27 18.08
CA LEU A 453 26.62 -3.49 18.30
C LEU A 453 26.08 -3.95 16.94
N VAL A 454 26.59 -5.07 16.45
CA VAL A 454 26.14 -5.66 15.19
C VAL A 454 24.87 -6.46 15.46
N ASP A 455 23.82 -6.16 14.72
CA ASP A 455 22.64 -6.99 14.64
C ASP A 455 22.88 -8.05 13.55
N ASN A 456 22.77 -9.32 13.89
CA ASN A 456 23.02 -10.44 12.95
C ASN A 456 21.84 -10.71 12.01
N THR A 457 20.80 -9.88 12.03
CA THR A 457 19.70 -9.93 11.06
C THR A 457 20.04 -9.05 9.87
N ASP A 458 20.52 -9.66 8.79
CA ASP A 458 20.65 -8.96 7.51
C ASP A 458 19.29 -8.82 6.84
N ARG A 459 19.12 -7.73 6.07
CA ARG A 459 17.89 -7.50 5.28
C ARG A 459 18.08 -8.11 3.90
N ASN A 460 17.26 -9.11 3.56
CA ASN A 460 17.17 -9.58 2.17
C ASN A 460 16.11 -8.76 1.43
N ARG A 461 16.54 -7.76 0.65
CA ARG A 461 15.67 -6.87 -0.12
C ARG A 461 14.88 -7.59 -1.22
N THR A 462 15.26 -8.81 -1.57
CA THR A 462 14.55 -9.64 -2.55
C THR A 462 13.46 -10.50 -1.91
N SER A 463 13.38 -10.57 -0.59
CA SER A 463 12.34 -11.34 0.11
C SER A 463 11.05 -10.53 0.25
N PRO A 464 9.89 -11.10 -0.14
CA PRO A 464 8.60 -10.44 0.03
C PRO A 464 8.10 -10.42 1.47
N PHE A 465 8.57 -11.34 2.32
CA PHE A 465 8.19 -11.45 3.72
C PHE A 465 9.42 -11.81 4.57
N ALA A 466 10.02 -10.80 5.20
CA ALA A 466 11.30 -10.91 5.88
C ALA A 466 11.18 -10.73 7.39
N PHE A 467 11.81 -11.62 8.17
CA PHE A 467 12.01 -11.41 9.60
C PHE A 467 13.16 -10.41 9.83
N THR A 468 12.91 -9.35 10.59
CA THR A 468 13.86 -8.27 10.83
C THR A 468 14.22 -8.10 12.31
N GLY A 469 14.30 -9.21 13.05
CA GLY A 469 14.81 -9.27 14.44
C GLY A 469 13.73 -9.24 15.53
N ASN A 470 12.61 -8.56 15.33
CA ASN A 470 11.49 -8.52 16.28
C ASN A 470 10.11 -8.34 15.60
N ARG A 471 10.08 -8.39 14.27
CA ARG A 471 8.89 -8.22 13.45
C ARG A 471 9.10 -8.83 12.08
N PHE A 472 8.02 -8.95 11.32
CA PHE A 472 8.05 -9.31 9.91
C PHE A 472 7.78 -8.07 9.04
N GLU A 473 8.57 -7.89 8.02
CA GLU A 473 8.39 -6.86 7.01
C GLU A 473 7.75 -7.48 5.76
N PHE A 474 6.48 -7.15 5.51
CA PHE A 474 5.77 -7.55 4.28
C PHE A 474 5.99 -6.48 3.21
N ARG A 475 6.97 -6.72 2.34
CA ARG A 475 7.53 -5.77 1.37
C ARG A 475 6.76 -5.67 0.05
N ALA A 476 5.87 -6.63 -0.22
CA ALA A 476 5.25 -6.78 -1.52
C ALA A 476 4.02 -5.88 -1.75
N LEU A 477 3.54 -5.18 -0.72
CA LEU A 477 2.40 -4.27 -0.84
C LEU A 477 2.78 -3.00 -1.62
N GLY A 478 1.90 -2.55 -2.52
CA GLY A 478 2.10 -1.36 -3.34
C GLY A 478 1.80 -0.06 -2.60
N SER A 479 2.42 1.03 -3.04
CA SER A 479 2.29 2.36 -2.40
C SER A 479 0.88 2.94 -2.46
N SER A 480 0.08 2.60 -3.46
CA SER A 480 -1.31 3.07 -3.58
C SER A 480 -2.31 2.23 -2.77
N ALA A 481 -1.92 1.04 -2.30
CA ALA A 481 -2.83 0.09 -1.69
C ALA A 481 -3.24 0.48 -0.26
N ASN A 482 -4.42 0.01 0.15
CA ASN A 482 -4.84 0.00 1.55
C ASN A 482 -4.12 -1.14 2.30
N CYS A 483 -3.44 -0.84 3.42
CA CYS A 483 -2.75 -1.84 4.23
C CYS A 483 -3.69 -2.96 4.72
N ALA A 484 -4.98 -2.67 4.87
CA ALA A 484 -5.96 -3.63 5.36
C ALA A 484 -6.01 -4.90 4.51
N SER A 485 -5.83 -4.83 3.19
CA SER A 485 -5.93 -6.04 2.34
C SER A 485 -4.90 -7.10 2.74
N ALA A 486 -3.64 -6.71 2.93
CA ALA A 486 -2.57 -7.60 3.40
C ALA A 486 -2.75 -8.00 4.87
N MET A 487 -3.15 -7.06 5.72
CA MET A 487 -3.32 -7.32 7.16
C MET A 487 -4.52 -8.23 7.47
N ILE A 488 -5.59 -8.15 6.71
CA ILE A 488 -6.73 -9.08 6.81
C ILE A 488 -6.28 -10.51 6.52
N ALA A 489 -5.61 -10.73 5.39
CA ALA A 489 -5.14 -12.05 4.98
C ALA A 489 -4.12 -12.63 5.98
N LEU A 490 -3.12 -11.84 6.39
CA LEU A 490 -2.08 -12.28 7.31
C LEU A 490 -2.63 -12.60 8.70
N ASN A 491 -3.36 -11.67 9.32
CA ASN A 491 -3.89 -11.88 10.68
C ASN A 491 -4.92 -13.02 10.73
N ALA A 492 -5.78 -13.18 9.70
CA ALA A 492 -6.71 -14.30 9.63
C ALA A 492 -5.99 -15.65 9.50
N ALA A 493 -4.98 -15.73 8.60
CA ALA A 493 -4.19 -16.94 8.41
C ALA A 493 -3.44 -17.36 9.70
N VAL A 494 -2.84 -16.39 10.39
CA VAL A 494 -2.12 -16.61 11.64
C VAL A 494 -3.09 -17.01 12.76
N ALA A 495 -4.27 -16.40 12.85
CA ALA A 495 -5.30 -16.75 13.82
C ALA A 495 -5.79 -18.19 13.64
N ASP A 496 -6.09 -18.61 12.41
CA ASP A 496 -6.50 -19.99 12.10
C ASP A 496 -5.40 -20.99 12.45
N GLN A 497 -4.15 -20.66 12.15
CA GLN A 497 -3.01 -21.54 12.47
C GLN A 497 -2.75 -21.63 13.98
N LEU A 498 -2.81 -20.54 14.72
CA LEU A 498 -2.67 -20.54 16.19
C LEU A 498 -3.78 -21.34 16.86
N THR A 499 -5.00 -21.28 16.35
CA THR A 499 -6.11 -22.10 16.86
C THR A 499 -5.83 -23.59 16.68
N LYS A 500 -5.39 -24.01 15.50
CA LYS A 500 -4.99 -25.41 15.22
C LYS A 500 -3.82 -25.87 16.07
N PHE A 501 -2.83 -25.00 16.26
CA PHE A 501 -1.69 -25.28 17.14
C PHE A 501 -2.15 -25.51 18.58
N LYS A 502 -3.01 -24.63 19.09
CA LYS A 502 -3.58 -24.76 20.45
C LYS A 502 -4.30 -26.09 20.63
N GLU A 503 -5.15 -26.48 19.67
CA GLU A 503 -5.88 -27.77 19.70
C GLU A 503 -4.91 -28.96 19.69
N ALA A 504 -3.85 -28.93 18.89
CA ALA A 504 -2.86 -30.00 18.82
C ALA A 504 -2.05 -30.12 20.12
N VAL A 505 -1.61 -29.01 20.69
CA VAL A 505 -0.88 -28.99 21.97
C VAL A 505 -1.76 -29.47 23.12
N ASP A 506 -3.01 -28.99 23.21
CA ASP A 506 -3.94 -29.41 24.24
C ASP A 506 -4.23 -30.93 24.19
N ALA A 507 -4.34 -31.50 23.00
CA ALA A 507 -4.52 -32.94 22.80
C ALA A 507 -3.31 -33.74 23.32
N ARG A 508 -2.07 -33.26 23.11
CA ARG A 508 -0.85 -33.89 23.64
C ARG A 508 -0.81 -33.81 25.17
N ILE A 509 -1.13 -32.65 25.73
CA ILE A 509 -1.20 -32.46 27.20
C ILE A 509 -2.25 -33.39 27.80
N ALA A 510 -3.42 -33.51 27.19
CA ALA A 510 -4.49 -34.42 27.63
C ALA A 510 -4.07 -35.89 27.54
N ALA A 511 -3.15 -36.25 26.62
CA ALA A 511 -2.55 -37.57 26.51
C ALA A 511 -1.44 -37.83 27.56
N GLY A 512 -1.13 -36.85 28.43
CA GLY A 512 -0.16 -36.96 29.52
C GLY A 512 1.25 -36.43 29.21
N GLU A 513 1.44 -35.71 28.09
CA GLU A 513 2.72 -35.09 27.79
C GLU A 513 2.93 -33.80 28.59
N ILE A 514 4.18 -33.53 28.98
CA ILE A 514 4.55 -32.30 29.70
C ILE A 514 4.29 -31.10 28.76
N LYS A 515 3.71 -30.03 29.28
CA LYS A 515 3.28 -28.86 28.51
C LYS A 515 4.40 -28.27 27.62
N GLU A 516 5.55 -28.00 28.20
CA GLU A 516 6.70 -27.41 27.48
C GLU A 516 7.17 -28.31 26.32
N ARG A 517 7.18 -29.63 26.56
CA ARG A 517 7.53 -30.64 25.56
C ARG A 517 6.48 -30.72 24.45
N ALA A 518 5.19 -30.73 24.79
CA ALA A 518 4.09 -30.74 23.84
C ALA A 518 4.15 -29.52 22.90
N ILE A 519 4.43 -28.33 23.45
CA ILE A 519 4.63 -27.08 22.68
C ILE A 519 5.84 -27.19 21.74
N LEU A 520 6.97 -27.65 22.26
CA LEU A 520 8.22 -27.75 21.48
C LEU A 520 8.08 -28.75 20.34
N GLU A 521 7.54 -29.94 20.60
CA GLU A 521 7.37 -30.98 19.58
C GLU A 521 6.40 -30.55 18.47
N GLU A 522 5.33 -29.84 18.82
CA GLU A 522 4.40 -29.32 17.80
C GLU A 522 5.04 -28.18 16.99
N ALA A 523 5.86 -27.32 17.61
CA ALA A 523 6.62 -26.30 16.90
C ALA A 523 7.68 -26.93 15.96
N LYS A 524 8.42 -27.94 16.41
CA LYS A 524 9.35 -28.71 15.56
C LYS A 524 8.65 -29.34 14.36
N LYS A 525 7.47 -29.91 14.56
CA LYS A 525 6.65 -30.48 13.49
C LYS A 525 6.30 -29.41 12.45
N LEU A 526 5.82 -28.23 12.89
CA LEU A 526 5.50 -27.13 11.99
C LEU A 526 6.70 -26.67 11.15
N PHE A 527 7.90 -26.55 11.75
CA PHE A 527 9.10 -26.21 11.00
C PHE A 527 9.45 -27.25 9.93
N ARG A 528 9.36 -28.55 10.25
CA ARG A 528 9.62 -29.63 9.29
C ARG A 528 8.65 -29.61 8.12
N GLU A 529 7.35 -29.49 8.41
CA GLU A 529 6.27 -29.53 7.41
C GLU A 529 6.23 -28.29 6.52
N ASN A 530 6.75 -27.15 7.00
CA ASN A 530 6.63 -25.87 6.31
C ASN A 530 7.97 -25.28 5.86
N LYS A 531 9.01 -26.12 5.73
CA LYS A 531 10.35 -25.68 5.26
C LYS A 531 10.33 -25.12 3.83
N ALA A 532 9.34 -25.46 3.01
CA ALA A 532 9.23 -25.03 1.61
C ALA A 532 9.11 -23.52 1.44
N ILE A 533 8.53 -22.80 2.40
CA ILE A 533 8.36 -21.34 2.35
C ILE A 533 9.65 -20.57 2.67
N HIS A 534 10.58 -21.20 3.38
CA HIS A 534 11.83 -20.57 3.82
C HIS A 534 12.82 -20.43 2.66
N PHE A 535 13.29 -19.19 2.42
CA PHE A 535 14.30 -18.92 1.40
C PHE A 535 15.12 -17.69 1.76
N ASP A 536 16.42 -17.88 1.93
CA ASP A 536 17.39 -16.84 2.29
C ASP A 536 18.26 -16.37 1.09
N GLY A 537 18.00 -16.88 -0.12
CA GLY A 537 18.76 -16.60 -1.32
C GLY A 537 18.26 -15.39 -2.12
N ASN A 538 18.79 -15.25 -3.35
CA ASN A 538 18.38 -14.19 -4.28
C ASN A 538 17.01 -14.49 -4.92
N GLY A 539 15.96 -13.81 -4.48
CA GLY A 539 14.59 -13.96 -4.97
C GLY A 539 14.37 -13.52 -6.43
N TYR A 540 15.33 -12.82 -7.05
CA TYR A 540 15.24 -12.40 -8.47
C TYR A 540 15.73 -13.45 -9.46
N SER A 541 16.45 -14.47 -8.99
CA SER A 541 17.04 -15.45 -9.88
C SER A 541 16.01 -16.35 -10.56
N ASP A 542 16.30 -16.79 -11.78
CA ASP A 542 15.43 -17.73 -12.50
C ASP A 542 15.46 -19.12 -11.84
N GLU A 543 16.58 -19.50 -11.24
CA GLU A 543 16.74 -20.72 -10.44
C GLU A 543 15.75 -20.72 -9.26
N TRP A 544 15.52 -19.57 -8.62
CA TRP A 544 14.53 -19.46 -7.56
C TRP A 544 13.11 -19.69 -8.07
N LYS A 545 12.75 -19.15 -9.23
CA LYS A 545 11.41 -19.37 -9.82
C LYS A 545 11.12 -20.84 -10.07
N GLU A 546 12.11 -21.57 -10.61
CA GLU A 546 12.04 -23.02 -10.83
C GLU A 546 11.97 -23.78 -9.50
N GLU A 547 12.77 -23.38 -8.53
CA GLU A 547 12.80 -24.00 -7.19
C GLU A 547 11.47 -23.77 -6.45
N ALA A 548 10.92 -22.56 -6.48
CA ALA A 548 9.66 -22.23 -5.86
C ALA A 548 8.50 -23.09 -6.42
N ALA A 549 8.47 -23.27 -7.75
CA ALA A 549 7.50 -24.16 -8.39
C ALA A 549 7.66 -25.63 -7.95
N ARG A 550 8.89 -26.13 -7.85
CA ARG A 550 9.17 -27.49 -7.32
C ARG A 550 8.75 -27.66 -5.86
N ARG A 551 8.85 -26.61 -5.06
CA ARG A 551 8.39 -26.58 -3.67
C ARG A 551 6.87 -26.44 -3.53
N GLY A 552 6.13 -26.25 -4.62
CA GLY A 552 4.68 -26.09 -4.64
C GLY A 552 4.20 -24.71 -4.18
N LEU A 553 5.08 -23.68 -4.20
CA LEU A 553 4.67 -22.31 -3.95
C LEU A 553 3.91 -21.74 -5.13
N ASP A 554 3.01 -20.80 -4.88
CA ASP A 554 2.22 -20.17 -5.92
C ASP A 554 3.09 -19.24 -6.79
N CYS A 555 3.28 -19.62 -8.06
CA CYS A 555 4.08 -18.92 -9.06
C CYS A 555 3.22 -18.22 -10.14
N GLU A 556 1.89 -18.17 -10.00
CA GLU A 556 1.03 -17.45 -10.96
C GLU A 556 1.45 -15.98 -11.06
N ALA A 557 1.59 -15.47 -12.27
CA ALA A 557 2.01 -14.10 -12.55
C ALA A 557 0.86 -13.20 -13.06
N SER A 558 -0.20 -13.79 -13.60
CA SER A 558 -1.36 -13.06 -14.11
C SER A 558 -2.24 -12.57 -12.95
N VAL A 559 -2.30 -11.27 -12.74
CA VAL A 559 -3.09 -10.67 -11.64
C VAL A 559 -4.55 -11.13 -11.61
N PRO A 560 -5.30 -11.17 -12.73
CA PRO A 560 -6.67 -11.70 -12.70
C PRO A 560 -6.77 -13.15 -12.23
N ARG A 561 -5.76 -13.99 -12.51
CA ARG A 561 -5.72 -15.39 -12.07
C ARG A 561 -5.25 -15.52 -10.63
N ILE A 562 -4.37 -14.62 -10.17
CA ILE A 562 -3.93 -14.57 -8.76
C ILE A 562 -5.12 -14.36 -7.83
N PHE A 563 -6.11 -13.57 -8.22
CA PHE A 563 -7.31 -13.32 -7.41
C PHE A 563 -8.14 -14.58 -7.13
N ASP A 564 -8.02 -15.65 -7.93
CA ASP A 564 -8.67 -16.93 -7.68
C ASP A 564 -8.31 -17.53 -6.30
N ALA A 565 -7.16 -17.14 -5.74
CA ALA A 565 -6.71 -17.63 -4.44
C ALA A 565 -7.66 -17.29 -3.28
N TYR A 566 -8.46 -16.22 -3.39
CA TYR A 566 -9.48 -15.90 -2.41
C TYR A 566 -10.62 -16.92 -2.35
N LEU A 567 -10.91 -17.57 -3.49
CA LEU A 567 -12.01 -18.52 -3.66
C LEU A 567 -11.57 -19.99 -3.58
N LYS A 568 -10.28 -20.26 -3.32
CA LYS A 568 -9.80 -21.61 -3.07
C LYS A 568 -10.40 -22.16 -1.77
N PRO A 569 -10.75 -23.45 -1.69
CA PRO A 569 -11.40 -24.06 -0.52
C PRO A 569 -10.67 -23.76 0.79
N GLU A 570 -9.33 -23.82 0.80
CA GLU A 570 -8.52 -23.55 2.00
C GLU A 570 -8.65 -22.09 2.49
N SER A 571 -8.79 -21.13 1.60
CA SER A 571 -9.00 -19.71 1.93
C SER A 571 -10.42 -19.48 2.45
N VAL A 572 -11.41 -20.00 1.75
CA VAL A 572 -12.83 -19.89 2.12
C VAL A 572 -13.08 -20.50 3.52
N GLU A 573 -12.58 -21.70 3.77
CA GLU A 573 -12.72 -22.36 5.07
C GLU A 573 -11.98 -21.60 6.19
N MET A 574 -10.80 -21.08 5.92
CA MET A 574 -10.05 -20.27 6.87
C MET A 574 -10.82 -19.01 7.25
N PHE A 575 -11.33 -18.25 6.28
CA PHE A 575 -12.11 -17.04 6.56
C PHE A 575 -13.43 -17.33 7.30
N LYS A 576 -14.07 -18.45 7.01
CA LYS A 576 -15.25 -18.91 7.77
C LYS A 576 -14.91 -19.21 9.22
N ARG A 577 -13.86 -20.01 9.47
CA ARG A 577 -13.45 -20.37 10.84
C ARG A 577 -13.05 -19.14 11.66
N THR A 578 -12.40 -18.18 11.04
CA THR A 578 -11.99 -16.93 11.69
C THR A 578 -13.11 -15.89 11.77
N GLY A 579 -14.24 -16.11 11.09
CA GLY A 579 -15.38 -15.17 11.05
C GLY A 579 -15.10 -13.86 10.33
N VAL A 580 -14.08 -13.83 9.44
CA VAL A 580 -13.65 -12.60 8.74
C VAL A 580 -14.55 -12.31 7.56
N PHE A 581 -14.82 -13.31 6.72
CA PHE A 581 -15.71 -13.22 5.58
C PHE A 581 -16.73 -14.35 5.52
N THR A 582 -17.90 -14.04 5.02
CA THR A 582 -18.86 -15.01 4.49
C THR A 582 -18.51 -15.37 3.03
N ASP A 583 -19.07 -16.45 2.51
CA ASP A 583 -18.89 -16.84 1.09
C ASP A 583 -19.33 -15.72 0.15
N VAL A 584 -20.49 -15.12 0.44
CA VAL A 584 -21.07 -14.02 -0.35
C VAL A 584 -20.14 -12.79 -0.36
N GLU A 585 -19.57 -12.44 0.80
CA GLU A 585 -18.60 -11.33 0.88
C GLU A 585 -17.32 -11.62 0.09
N LEU A 586 -16.80 -12.86 0.09
CA LEU A 586 -15.62 -13.25 -0.67
C LEU A 586 -15.84 -13.20 -2.18
N GLU A 587 -16.95 -13.79 -2.65
CA GLU A 587 -17.32 -13.77 -4.06
C GLU A 587 -17.47 -12.34 -4.58
N ALA A 588 -18.25 -11.52 -3.86
CA ALA A 588 -18.49 -10.14 -4.24
C ALA A 588 -17.21 -9.27 -4.27
N ARG A 589 -16.32 -9.44 -3.28
CA ARG A 589 -15.05 -8.72 -3.25
C ARG A 589 -14.13 -9.13 -4.38
N ASN A 590 -14.16 -10.38 -4.78
CA ASN A 590 -13.37 -10.86 -5.90
C ASN A 590 -13.90 -10.32 -7.23
N GLU A 591 -15.23 -10.23 -7.40
CA GLU A 591 -15.85 -9.54 -8.54
C GLU A 591 -15.40 -8.08 -8.64
N VAL A 592 -15.39 -7.35 -7.51
CA VAL A 592 -14.89 -5.97 -7.47
C VAL A 592 -13.42 -5.89 -7.87
N LYS A 593 -12.56 -6.83 -7.43
CA LYS A 593 -11.13 -6.85 -7.82
C LYS A 593 -10.95 -7.04 -9.34
N TRP A 594 -11.68 -7.95 -9.96
CA TRP A 594 -11.63 -8.14 -11.42
C TRP A 594 -12.18 -6.93 -12.17
N GLU A 595 -13.28 -6.35 -11.71
CA GLU A 595 -13.85 -5.13 -12.28
C GLU A 595 -12.85 -3.95 -12.20
N MET A 596 -12.22 -3.74 -11.05
CA MET A 596 -11.22 -2.68 -10.85
C MET A 596 -9.99 -2.89 -11.74
N TYR A 597 -9.50 -4.12 -11.86
CA TYR A 597 -8.41 -4.46 -12.78
C TYR A 597 -8.75 -4.09 -14.22
N THR A 598 -9.91 -4.54 -14.68
CA THR A 598 -10.42 -4.26 -16.04
C THR A 598 -10.54 -2.75 -16.29
N LYS A 599 -11.12 -2.00 -15.35
CA LYS A 599 -11.33 -0.55 -15.50
C LYS A 599 -10.01 0.22 -15.55
N LYS A 600 -9.04 -0.10 -14.70
CA LYS A 600 -7.72 0.53 -14.72
C LYS A 600 -7.02 0.32 -16.08
N LEU A 601 -6.95 -0.90 -16.58
CA LEU A 601 -6.38 -1.17 -17.89
C LEU A 601 -7.17 -0.52 -19.04
N GLN A 602 -8.50 -0.48 -18.94
CA GLN A 602 -9.34 0.18 -19.93
C GLN A 602 -9.03 1.69 -20.03
N ILE A 603 -8.88 2.36 -18.89
CA ILE A 603 -8.51 3.78 -18.84
C ILE A 603 -7.13 3.97 -19.49
N GLU A 604 -6.14 3.21 -19.07
CA GLU A 604 -4.77 3.30 -19.62
C GLU A 604 -4.73 3.06 -21.12
N ALA A 605 -5.39 2.01 -21.61
CA ALA A 605 -5.44 1.70 -23.05
C ALA A 605 -6.09 2.82 -23.87
N ARG A 606 -7.14 3.46 -23.33
CA ARG A 606 -7.80 4.59 -24.01
C ARG A 606 -6.94 5.83 -24.03
N VAL A 607 -6.29 6.16 -22.91
CA VAL A 607 -5.38 7.32 -22.81
C VAL A 607 -4.16 7.13 -23.73
N LEU A 608 -3.55 5.94 -23.70
CA LEU A 608 -2.42 5.64 -24.57
C LEU A 608 -2.79 5.74 -26.06
N GLY A 609 -3.95 5.18 -26.45
CA GLY A 609 -4.45 5.27 -27.81
C GLY A 609 -4.70 6.70 -28.28
N ASP A 610 -5.30 7.53 -27.43
CA ASP A 610 -5.52 8.96 -27.72
C ASP A 610 -4.19 9.70 -27.88
N LEU A 611 -3.28 9.56 -26.93
CA LEU A 611 -1.97 10.19 -26.98
C LEU A 611 -1.18 9.76 -28.22
N ALA A 612 -1.19 8.47 -28.56
CA ALA A 612 -0.50 7.94 -29.73
C ALA A 612 -1.02 8.59 -31.01
N ILE A 613 -2.33 8.56 -31.22
CA ILE A 613 -2.95 8.98 -32.50
C ILE A 613 -3.07 10.51 -32.61
N ASN A 614 -3.44 11.21 -31.55
CA ASN A 614 -3.78 12.63 -31.58
C ASN A 614 -2.61 13.56 -31.19
N HIS A 615 -1.59 13.04 -30.50
CA HIS A 615 -0.43 13.84 -30.09
C HIS A 615 0.87 13.42 -30.80
N ILE A 616 1.23 12.14 -30.77
CA ILE A 616 2.54 11.68 -31.23
C ILE A 616 2.59 11.52 -32.75
N ILE A 617 1.64 10.83 -33.36
CA ILE A 617 1.59 10.62 -34.81
C ILE A 617 1.60 11.95 -35.57
N PRO A 618 0.79 12.98 -35.23
CA PRO A 618 0.82 14.27 -35.92
C PRO A 618 2.17 14.98 -35.83
N VAL A 619 2.84 14.90 -34.70
CA VAL A 619 4.17 15.49 -34.49
C VAL A 619 5.23 14.77 -35.33
N ALA A 620 5.25 13.43 -35.27
CA ALA A 620 6.17 12.62 -36.06
C ALA A 620 5.98 12.86 -37.59
N THR A 621 4.72 12.99 -38.02
CA THR A 621 4.40 13.32 -39.43
C THR A 621 4.93 14.69 -39.83
N ARG A 622 4.79 15.72 -38.99
CA ARG A 622 5.35 17.06 -39.27
C ARG A 622 6.87 17.02 -39.36
N TYR A 623 7.55 16.35 -38.46
CA TYR A 623 9.00 16.22 -38.49
C TYR A 623 9.49 15.44 -39.72
N GLN A 624 8.79 14.33 -40.04
CA GLN A 624 9.06 13.57 -41.27
C GLN A 624 8.92 14.43 -42.53
N SER A 625 7.91 15.32 -42.60
CA SER A 625 7.72 16.26 -43.71
C SER A 625 8.87 17.26 -43.83
N LEU A 626 9.38 17.75 -42.68
CA LEU A 626 10.57 18.61 -42.64
C LEU A 626 11.81 17.91 -43.23
N LEU A 627 12.05 16.65 -42.84
CA LEU A 627 13.16 15.86 -43.37
C LEU A 627 13.01 15.56 -44.87
N LEU A 628 11.80 15.25 -45.34
CA LEU A 628 11.49 15.02 -46.75
C LEU A 628 11.76 16.27 -47.56
N ASP A 629 11.37 17.45 -47.08
CA ASP A 629 11.61 18.74 -47.72
C ASP A 629 13.13 19.04 -47.81
N ASN A 630 13.89 18.74 -46.75
CA ASN A 630 15.35 18.86 -46.76
C ASN A 630 16.00 17.92 -47.82
N VAL A 631 15.60 16.66 -47.86
CA VAL A 631 16.09 15.70 -48.88
C VAL A 631 15.80 16.17 -50.29
N MET A 632 14.60 16.72 -50.54
CA MET A 632 14.24 17.28 -51.84
C MET A 632 15.13 18.48 -52.24
N LYS A 633 15.42 19.38 -51.31
CA LYS A 633 16.30 20.52 -51.49
C LYS A 633 17.74 20.11 -51.77
N ILE A 634 18.28 19.14 -51.03
CA ILE A 634 19.62 18.58 -51.27
C ILE A 634 19.72 18.04 -52.70
N LYS A 635 18.75 17.21 -53.12
CA LYS A 635 18.72 16.66 -54.50
C LYS A 635 18.61 17.72 -55.59
N SER A 636 17.85 18.79 -55.34
CA SER A 636 17.71 19.90 -56.29
C SER A 636 19.00 20.71 -56.44
N ILE A 637 19.80 20.87 -55.41
CA ILE A 637 21.05 21.64 -55.44
C ILE A 637 22.19 20.84 -56.07
N PHE A 638 22.23 19.52 -55.86
CA PHE A 638 23.30 18.65 -56.33
C PHE A 638 22.92 17.83 -57.59
N ASP A 639 22.06 18.36 -58.47
CA ASP A 639 21.64 17.79 -59.77
C ASP A 639 21.15 16.32 -59.72
N GLY A 640 20.47 15.98 -58.67
CA GLY A 640 19.93 14.65 -58.46
C GLY A 640 20.92 13.61 -57.92
N ASP A 641 22.19 13.92 -57.89
CA ASP A 641 23.20 13.13 -57.15
C ASP A 641 23.26 13.62 -55.72
N ASP A 642 22.69 12.85 -54.81
CA ASP A 642 22.79 13.17 -53.41
C ASP A 642 24.16 12.80 -52.81
N SER A 643 25.06 12.16 -53.60
CA SER A 643 26.44 11.77 -53.23
C SER A 643 26.53 11.20 -51.78
N GLY A 644 25.47 10.61 -51.27
CA GLY A 644 25.34 10.13 -49.90
C GLY A 644 24.94 11.21 -48.87
N LEU A 645 24.82 12.48 -49.24
CA LEU A 645 24.54 13.59 -48.30
C LEU A 645 23.16 13.48 -47.61
N ALA A 646 22.17 12.87 -48.25
CA ALA A 646 20.82 12.71 -47.72
C ALA A 646 20.52 11.30 -47.21
N GLU A 647 21.49 10.37 -47.18
CA GLU A 647 21.22 8.97 -46.80
C GLU A 647 20.82 8.82 -45.36
N GLN A 648 21.36 9.60 -44.44
CA GLN A 648 20.98 9.55 -43.02
C GLN A 648 19.56 10.05 -42.79
N GLU A 649 19.16 11.14 -43.46
CA GLU A 649 17.79 11.65 -43.41
C GLU A 649 16.82 10.64 -44.04
N LYS A 650 17.13 10.04 -45.17
CA LYS A 650 16.31 8.97 -45.77
C LYS A 650 16.13 7.77 -44.83
N GLU A 651 17.18 7.36 -44.14
CA GLU A 651 17.11 6.29 -43.16
C GLU A 651 16.24 6.67 -41.96
N THR A 652 16.38 7.92 -41.47
CA THR A 652 15.53 8.44 -40.37
C THR A 652 14.07 8.51 -40.81
N ILE A 653 13.78 8.98 -42.01
CA ILE A 653 12.41 8.98 -42.58
C ILE A 653 11.80 7.58 -42.62
N ARG A 654 12.57 6.56 -43.05
CA ARG A 654 12.11 5.17 -43.10
C ARG A 654 11.82 4.66 -41.70
N LYS A 655 12.69 4.93 -40.71
CA LYS A 655 12.48 4.51 -39.32
C LYS A 655 11.23 5.16 -38.73
N ILE A 656 11.06 6.47 -38.87
CA ILE A 656 9.87 7.18 -38.42
C ILE A 656 8.61 6.59 -39.05
N ALA A 657 8.59 6.37 -40.38
CA ALA A 657 7.46 5.76 -41.08
C ALA A 657 7.12 4.37 -40.53
N LYS A 658 8.13 3.53 -40.25
CA LYS A 658 7.96 2.21 -39.69
C LYS A 658 7.34 2.25 -38.30
N HIS A 659 7.87 3.10 -37.40
CA HIS A 659 7.31 3.25 -36.05
C HIS A 659 5.87 3.78 -36.08
N MET A 660 5.57 4.78 -36.89
CA MET A 660 4.20 5.30 -37.07
C MET A 660 3.23 4.22 -37.60
N TYR A 661 3.68 3.39 -38.54
CA TYR A 661 2.86 2.28 -39.07
C TYR A 661 2.50 1.29 -37.93
N VAL A 662 3.51 0.82 -37.18
CA VAL A 662 3.27 -0.16 -36.10
C VAL A 662 2.39 0.44 -35.00
N ILE A 663 2.59 1.68 -34.61
CA ILE A 663 1.73 2.36 -33.62
C ILE A 663 0.27 2.36 -34.06
N LYS A 664 -0.03 2.73 -35.32
CA LYS A 664 -1.40 2.77 -35.85
C LYS A 664 -2.04 1.38 -35.90
N ASP A 665 -1.28 0.37 -36.32
CA ASP A 665 -1.72 -1.01 -36.41
C ASP A 665 -2.03 -1.59 -35.01
N GLU A 666 -1.10 -1.43 -34.06
CA GLU A 666 -1.26 -1.92 -32.69
C GLU A 666 -2.35 -1.18 -31.91
N VAL A 667 -2.51 0.13 -32.11
CA VAL A 667 -3.66 0.86 -31.52
C VAL A 667 -4.98 0.30 -32.06
N THR A 668 -5.04 -0.03 -33.36
CA THR A 668 -6.24 -0.63 -33.95
C THR A 668 -6.52 -2.02 -33.34
N LYS A 669 -5.50 -2.87 -33.19
CA LYS A 669 -5.61 -4.18 -32.53
C LYS A 669 -6.07 -4.03 -31.08
N MET A 670 -5.44 -3.12 -30.33
CA MET A 670 -5.80 -2.81 -28.94
C MET A 670 -7.26 -2.37 -28.79
N VAL A 671 -7.75 -1.50 -29.67
CA VAL A 671 -9.15 -1.03 -29.66
C VAL A 671 -10.11 -2.20 -29.93
N ASN A 672 -9.78 -3.07 -30.88
CA ASN A 672 -10.61 -4.25 -31.22
C ASN A 672 -10.60 -5.26 -30.07
N ALA A 673 -9.44 -5.60 -29.53
CA ALA A 673 -9.32 -6.49 -28.36
C ALA A 673 -10.14 -5.97 -27.17
N ARG A 674 -10.07 -4.68 -26.87
CA ARG A 674 -10.87 -4.05 -25.82
C ARG A 674 -12.38 -4.13 -26.09
N LYS A 675 -12.81 -3.90 -27.34
CA LYS A 675 -14.23 -4.02 -27.73
C LYS A 675 -14.72 -5.45 -27.58
N ASP A 676 -13.89 -6.43 -27.92
CA ASP A 676 -14.25 -7.85 -27.81
C ASP A 676 -14.30 -8.29 -26.33
N ALA A 677 -13.33 -7.92 -25.52
CA ALA A 677 -13.33 -8.17 -24.09
C ALA A 677 -14.58 -7.57 -23.39
N ASN A 678 -15.01 -6.37 -23.79
CA ASN A 678 -16.20 -5.72 -23.23
C ASN A 678 -17.54 -6.41 -23.56
N LYS A 679 -17.57 -7.36 -24.50
CA LYS A 679 -18.76 -8.17 -24.78
C LYS A 679 -18.95 -9.30 -23.77
N VAL A 680 -17.92 -9.64 -23.01
CA VAL A 680 -17.94 -10.70 -22.01
C VAL A 680 -18.58 -10.17 -20.74
N GLU A 681 -19.59 -10.87 -20.22
CA GLU A 681 -20.31 -10.46 -19.00
C GLU A 681 -19.56 -10.85 -17.72
N ASN A 682 -18.90 -12.03 -17.73
CA ASN A 682 -18.16 -12.52 -16.57
C ASN A 682 -16.91 -11.64 -16.31
N GLU A 683 -16.83 -11.02 -15.16
CA GLU A 683 -15.75 -10.05 -14.82
C GLU A 683 -14.37 -10.71 -14.76
N ARG A 684 -14.28 -11.96 -14.29
CA ARG A 684 -13.01 -12.70 -14.29
C ARG A 684 -12.49 -12.96 -15.71
N GLU A 685 -13.33 -13.47 -16.59
CA GLU A 685 -12.96 -13.76 -17.98
C GLU A 685 -12.61 -12.47 -18.73
N LYS A 686 -13.38 -11.40 -18.50
CA LYS A 686 -13.11 -10.07 -19.04
C LYS A 686 -11.74 -9.56 -18.60
N ALA A 687 -11.42 -9.63 -17.30
CA ALA A 687 -10.12 -9.21 -16.76
C ALA A 687 -8.96 -10.02 -17.35
N ILE A 688 -9.13 -11.33 -17.55
CA ILE A 688 -8.14 -12.19 -18.21
C ILE A 688 -7.93 -11.75 -19.67
N LEU A 689 -8.99 -11.46 -20.41
CA LEU A 689 -8.87 -10.96 -21.78
C LEU A 689 -8.15 -9.62 -21.86
N TYR A 690 -8.43 -8.69 -20.93
CA TYR A 690 -7.69 -7.44 -20.85
C TYR A 690 -6.19 -7.68 -20.60
N HIS A 691 -5.86 -8.56 -19.67
CA HIS A 691 -4.47 -8.92 -19.38
C HIS A 691 -3.77 -9.56 -20.58
N ASP A 692 -4.43 -10.56 -21.21
CA ASP A 692 -3.79 -11.40 -22.22
C ASP A 692 -3.80 -10.78 -23.62
N THR A 693 -4.71 -9.85 -23.94
CA THR A 693 -4.88 -9.34 -25.31
C THR A 693 -4.75 -7.81 -25.43
N VAL A 694 -5.19 -7.04 -24.44
CA VAL A 694 -5.12 -5.57 -24.48
C VAL A 694 -3.76 -5.05 -24.01
N LYS A 695 -3.30 -5.52 -22.86
CA LYS A 695 -2.04 -5.10 -22.25
C LYS A 695 -0.82 -5.32 -23.15
N PRO A 696 -0.63 -6.45 -23.84
CA PRO A 696 0.52 -6.64 -24.73
C PRO A 696 0.57 -5.63 -25.88
N CYS A 697 -0.59 -5.20 -26.41
CA CYS A 697 -0.62 -4.14 -27.43
C CYS A 697 -0.14 -2.81 -26.87
N MET A 698 -0.46 -2.50 -25.61
CA MET A 698 0.01 -1.26 -24.94
C MET A 698 1.54 -1.22 -24.87
N ASP A 699 2.17 -2.33 -24.52
CA ASP A 699 3.63 -2.43 -24.42
C ASP A 699 4.31 -2.19 -25.79
N VAL A 700 3.75 -2.75 -26.87
CA VAL A 700 4.25 -2.51 -28.22
C VAL A 700 4.07 -1.05 -28.64
N VAL A 701 2.91 -0.44 -28.39
CA VAL A 701 2.64 0.97 -28.70
C VAL A 701 3.65 1.86 -27.96
N ARG A 702 3.83 1.63 -26.64
CA ARG A 702 4.81 2.36 -25.82
C ARG A 702 6.20 2.27 -26.41
N TYR A 703 6.69 1.06 -26.70
CA TYR A 703 8.03 0.85 -27.25
C TYR A 703 8.28 1.70 -28.49
N HIS A 704 7.33 1.72 -29.42
CA HIS A 704 7.48 2.48 -30.67
C HIS A 704 7.36 3.98 -30.48
N ILE A 705 6.56 4.46 -29.53
CA ILE A 705 6.50 5.88 -29.17
C ILE A 705 7.82 6.33 -28.54
N ASP A 706 8.38 5.55 -27.62
CA ASP A 706 9.64 5.85 -26.94
C ASP A 706 10.81 5.91 -27.94
N LYS A 707 10.77 5.11 -29.03
CA LYS A 707 11.72 5.24 -30.16
C LYS A 707 11.52 6.52 -30.96
N LEU A 708 10.28 6.96 -31.19
CA LEU A 708 10.01 8.24 -31.85
C LEU A 708 10.47 9.42 -31.01
N GLU A 709 10.39 9.34 -29.67
CA GLU A 709 10.89 10.39 -28.77
C GLU A 709 12.38 10.68 -28.94
N LEU A 710 13.18 9.66 -29.33
CA LEU A 710 14.60 9.81 -29.61
C LEU A 710 14.91 10.40 -31.03
N MET A 711 13.97 10.24 -31.97
CA MET A 711 14.19 10.59 -33.36
C MET A 711 13.59 11.94 -33.73
N VAL A 712 12.44 12.28 -33.18
CA VAL A 712 11.72 13.51 -33.45
C VAL A 712 12.45 14.69 -32.81
N ASP A 713 12.46 15.83 -33.53
CA ASP A 713 13.03 17.08 -33.04
C ASP A 713 12.54 17.41 -31.62
N ASN A 714 13.49 17.78 -30.77
CA ASN A 714 13.21 18.05 -29.36
C ASN A 714 12.26 19.23 -29.14
N GLU A 715 12.32 20.26 -30.02
CA GLU A 715 11.43 21.42 -29.91
C GLU A 715 10.01 21.09 -30.38
N MET A 716 9.86 20.09 -31.24
CA MET A 716 8.57 19.64 -31.74
C MET A 716 7.91 18.63 -30.80
N TRP A 717 8.67 17.90 -29.93
CA TRP A 717 8.13 16.89 -29.03
C TRP A 717 7.16 17.51 -28.02
N PRO A 718 5.89 17.02 -27.93
CA PRO A 718 4.83 17.79 -27.30
C PRO A 718 4.75 17.65 -25.78
N LEU A 719 5.30 16.56 -25.21
CA LEU A 719 5.11 16.18 -23.80
C LEU A 719 6.41 16.31 -23.00
N PRO A 720 6.34 16.65 -21.69
CA PRO A 720 7.50 16.59 -20.81
C PRO A 720 8.17 15.22 -20.83
N LYS A 721 9.51 15.22 -20.95
CA LYS A 721 10.35 14.02 -20.97
C LYS A 721 10.76 13.60 -19.55
N TYR A 722 11.23 12.38 -19.37
CA TYR A 722 11.68 11.86 -18.07
C TYR A 722 12.75 12.75 -17.43
N ARG A 723 13.69 13.30 -18.21
CA ARG A 723 14.69 14.24 -17.68
C ARG A 723 14.10 15.50 -17.05
N GLU A 724 12.91 15.91 -17.46
CA GLU A 724 12.21 17.07 -16.91
C GLU A 724 11.37 16.66 -15.70
N LEU A 725 10.65 15.54 -15.82
CA LEU A 725 9.78 15.02 -14.74
C LEU A 725 10.56 14.56 -13.51
N LEU A 726 11.76 13.99 -13.70
CA LEU A 726 12.54 13.37 -12.63
C LEU A 726 13.64 14.27 -12.03
N PHE A 727 14.04 15.35 -12.74
CA PHE A 727 15.19 16.14 -12.32
C PHE A 727 14.90 17.65 -12.14
N ILE A 728 13.68 18.13 -12.40
CA ILE A 728 13.24 19.48 -12.02
C ILE A 728 12.47 19.39 -10.71
N ARG A 729 13.04 19.98 -9.66
CA ARG A 729 12.55 19.92 -8.27
C ARG A 729 12.76 21.25 -7.53
#